data_6805bf99332010e60e457c22d0dbfb78
#
_entry.id   6805bf99332010e60e457c22d0dbfb78
#
_cell.length_a   1.000
_cell.length_b   1.000
_cell.length_c   1.000
_cell.angle_alpha   90.00
_cell.angle_beta   90.00
_cell.angle_gamma   90.00
#
_symmetry.space_group_name_H-M   'P 1'
#
loop_
_entity.id
_entity.type
_entity.pdbx_description
1 polymer ?
#
loop_
_entity_poly.entity_id
_entity_poly.type
_entity_poly.pdbx_seq_one_letter_code
_entity_poly.pdbx_strand_id
1 'polypeptide(L)'
;MDKIEVRGARTHNLKNIDIVLPRDKLVVITGLSGSGKSSLAFDTLYAEGQRRYVESLSAYARQFLSMMEKPDVDHIEGLSPAISIEQKSTSHNPRSTVGTITEIYDYLRLLFARVGIPKCPDHDVALNAQTVSQMVDRVLEMPEGTKLMLLAPVVQDRKGEHVKTLEGLSAQGFIRARIDGEVCDLTDPPTLDLHKKHTIEVVVDRFKVREDLQLRLAESFETALTLSSGSAKVAYMDEAEKHKEEVVFSANFACPHCGYSITELEPRIFSFNNPAGACQTCDGLGTRQFFDPHRVVGNTEISLSGGAIRGWDKRSYYYFQMLQSVADHYEFDLNTPYEELDKKAKDIVLYGSKGTSIKFKYINERGDIMERKHPFEGIIPNMERRYRETESNTVREELGKYMSHQHCSACSGTRLRLEARNVFIDGTNLPQVAEMSIAECLDLFSNLELSGQRAAIADKILKEIKDRLAFLVNVGLNYLSLSRSADTLSGGEAQRIRLASQIGAGLVGVMYVLDEPSIGLHQRDNARLLETLRHLRDLGNTVIVVEHDEDAIKEADYIVDIGPGAGVHGGEIIAQGSLQDIMDSEQSLTGKYLSGREYIEIPKKRNSTKNREWVSLSGATGNNLQSVNLKIPQGLMTCITGVSGSGKSTLINDTFYRIAQRELNRATTNEPAPYKSITGLEHMDKVVDIDQSPIGRTPRSNPATYAGIFTPIREIFAGTQESRSRGYKPGRFSFNVKGGRCEACQGDGLIKVEMHFLPDVYVPCDVCAGKRYNRETLEIRYKNKNIHEILEMTVEDARDFFDAIPAINRKLQTLMDVGLSYIRLGQSATTLSGGEAQRVKLAKELSKRDTGQTLYILDEPTTGLHFHDIKQLLEVLHRLRDHGNTVVVIEHNLDVVKTADWVIDLGPEGGSGGGLIVAEGTPED
;
A
#
# COMPACT_ATOMS: atom_id res chain seq x y z
N MET A 1 -21.76 -35.03 7.61
CA MET A 1 -20.82 -35.42 6.52
C MET A 1 -19.41 -35.08 6.96
N ASP A 2 -18.52 -36.06 6.99
CA ASP A 2 -17.15 -35.88 7.51
C ASP A 2 -16.13 -35.71 6.38
N LYS A 3 -16.61 -35.60 5.13
CA LYS A 3 -15.78 -35.56 3.92
C LYS A 3 -16.32 -34.57 2.90
N ILE A 4 -15.41 -34.03 2.09
CA ILE A 4 -15.70 -33.30 0.87
C ILE A 4 -15.38 -34.25 -0.29
N GLU A 5 -16.37 -34.53 -1.12
CA GLU A 5 -16.21 -35.41 -2.27
C GLU A 5 -16.35 -34.63 -3.58
N VAL A 6 -15.34 -34.74 -4.41
CA VAL A 6 -15.29 -34.10 -5.75
C VAL A 6 -15.14 -35.22 -6.77
N ARG A 7 -16.00 -35.21 -7.79
CA ARG A 7 -15.97 -36.12 -8.93
C ARG A 7 -15.93 -35.38 -10.24
N GLY A 8 -15.06 -35.85 -11.12
CA GLY A 8 -14.97 -35.30 -12.48
C GLY A 8 -14.56 -33.85 -12.57
N ALA A 9 -13.62 -33.39 -11.76
CA ALA A 9 -13.12 -32.01 -11.86
C ALA A 9 -12.23 -31.83 -13.09
N ARG A 10 -12.61 -30.87 -13.96
CA ARG A 10 -11.95 -30.57 -15.24
C ARG A 10 -11.60 -29.09 -15.38
N THR A 11 -11.69 -28.32 -14.31
CA THR A 11 -11.39 -26.89 -14.33
C THR A 11 -9.93 -26.66 -14.78
N HIS A 12 -9.75 -25.80 -15.78
CA HIS A 12 -8.44 -25.48 -16.39
C HIS A 12 -7.68 -26.75 -16.85
N ASN A 13 -6.53 -27.04 -16.26
CA ASN A 13 -5.69 -28.20 -16.62
C ASN A 13 -6.01 -29.48 -15.85
N LEU A 14 -7.01 -29.50 -14.98
CA LEU A 14 -7.40 -30.70 -14.23
C LEU A 14 -7.96 -31.76 -15.19
N LYS A 15 -7.49 -33.01 -15.05
CA LYS A 15 -7.78 -34.10 -15.97
C LYS A 15 -8.86 -35.05 -15.42
N ASN A 16 -10.07 -34.54 -15.25
CA ASN A 16 -11.23 -35.32 -14.79
C ASN A 16 -10.94 -36.07 -13.49
N ILE A 17 -10.45 -35.36 -12.49
CA ILE A 17 -9.99 -35.91 -11.24
C ILE A 17 -11.14 -36.15 -10.27
N ASP A 18 -11.01 -37.28 -9.52
CA ASP A 18 -11.86 -37.62 -8.38
C ASP A 18 -11.03 -37.53 -7.09
N ILE A 19 -11.54 -36.83 -6.10
CA ILE A 19 -10.83 -36.68 -4.82
C ILE A 19 -11.80 -36.62 -3.65
N VAL A 20 -11.37 -37.20 -2.53
CA VAL A 20 -12.08 -37.16 -1.25
C VAL A 20 -11.17 -36.53 -0.22
N LEU A 21 -11.61 -35.40 0.35
CA LEU A 21 -10.88 -34.64 1.36
C LEU A 21 -11.58 -34.77 2.72
N PRO A 22 -10.83 -34.88 3.83
CA PRO A 22 -11.43 -34.87 5.16
C PRO A 22 -11.90 -33.47 5.53
N ARG A 23 -13.03 -33.36 6.23
CA ARG A 23 -13.48 -32.10 6.84
C ARG A 23 -12.84 -31.89 8.22
N ASP A 24 -12.83 -30.64 8.66
CA ASP A 24 -12.31 -30.22 9.98
C ASP A 24 -10.85 -30.65 10.20
N LYS A 25 -10.09 -30.62 9.12
CA LYS A 25 -8.67 -30.98 9.05
C LYS A 25 -7.87 -29.92 8.31
N LEU A 26 -6.56 -29.94 8.56
CA LEU A 26 -5.60 -29.14 7.79
C LEU A 26 -5.17 -29.97 6.57
N VAL A 27 -5.59 -29.53 5.39
CA VAL A 27 -5.30 -30.17 4.11
C VAL A 27 -4.32 -29.29 3.34
N VAL A 28 -3.19 -29.85 2.93
CA VAL A 28 -2.20 -29.18 2.08
C VAL A 28 -2.27 -29.73 0.67
N ILE A 29 -2.44 -28.86 -0.30
CA ILE A 29 -2.37 -29.16 -1.73
C ILE A 29 -1.02 -28.67 -2.24
N THR A 30 -0.20 -29.58 -2.75
CA THR A 30 1.16 -29.31 -3.22
C THR A 30 1.39 -29.86 -4.63
N GLY A 31 2.54 -29.57 -5.21
CA GLY A 31 2.94 -29.98 -6.55
C GLY A 31 3.74 -28.90 -7.28
N LEU A 32 4.19 -29.19 -8.49
CA LEU A 32 4.95 -28.26 -9.30
C LEU A 32 4.16 -26.96 -9.62
N SER A 33 4.86 -25.88 -9.91
CA SER A 33 4.24 -24.66 -10.42
C SER A 33 3.46 -24.97 -11.71
N GLY A 34 2.20 -24.49 -11.78
CA GLY A 34 1.33 -24.74 -12.93
C GLY A 34 0.74 -26.16 -12.99
N SER A 35 0.88 -26.98 -11.94
CA SER A 35 0.35 -28.37 -11.92
C SER A 35 -1.17 -28.46 -11.77
N GLY A 36 -1.85 -27.38 -11.37
CA GLY A 36 -3.29 -27.35 -11.16
C GLY A 36 -3.75 -27.20 -9.71
N LYS A 37 -2.85 -26.89 -8.78
CA LYS A 37 -3.16 -26.71 -7.35
C LYS A 37 -4.23 -25.65 -7.11
N SER A 38 -4.02 -24.46 -7.67
CA SER A 38 -4.97 -23.34 -7.55
C SER A 38 -6.28 -23.64 -8.27
N SER A 39 -6.24 -24.37 -9.38
CA SER A 39 -7.43 -24.81 -10.11
C SER A 39 -8.31 -25.73 -9.25
N LEU A 40 -7.73 -26.59 -8.44
CA LEU A 40 -8.48 -27.43 -7.50
C LEU A 40 -8.95 -26.62 -6.28
N ALA A 41 -8.04 -25.91 -5.62
CA ALA A 41 -8.33 -25.21 -4.35
C ALA A 41 -9.27 -24.02 -4.53
N PHE A 42 -8.95 -23.12 -5.45
CA PHE A 42 -9.66 -21.84 -5.63
C PHE A 42 -10.74 -21.93 -6.71
N ASP A 43 -10.39 -22.36 -7.91
CA ASP A 43 -11.32 -22.37 -9.06
C ASP A 43 -12.35 -23.50 -9.00
N THR A 44 -12.17 -24.49 -8.14
CA THR A 44 -13.10 -25.61 -7.95
C THR A 44 -13.75 -25.57 -6.57
N LEU A 45 -12.99 -25.84 -5.51
CA LEU A 45 -13.54 -25.97 -4.15
C LEU A 45 -14.09 -24.67 -3.59
N TYR A 46 -13.27 -23.62 -3.60
CA TYR A 46 -13.68 -22.30 -3.10
C TYR A 46 -14.79 -21.71 -3.97
N ALA A 47 -14.65 -21.72 -5.29
CA ALA A 47 -15.61 -21.14 -6.21
C ALA A 47 -17.01 -21.76 -6.05
N GLU A 48 -17.09 -23.09 -5.95
CA GLU A 48 -18.37 -23.78 -5.75
C GLU A 48 -18.93 -23.56 -4.34
N GLY A 49 -18.07 -23.57 -3.31
CA GLY A 49 -18.48 -23.32 -1.93
C GLY A 49 -19.06 -21.91 -1.76
N GLN A 50 -18.43 -20.92 -2.35
CA GLN A 50 -18.92 -19.53 -2.34
C GLN A 50 -20.18 -19.37 -3.20
N ARG A 51 -20.24 -19.98 -4.38
CA ARG A 51 -21.43 -19.93 -5.25
C ARG A 51 -22.65 -20.47 -4.53
N ARG A 52 -22.57 -21.63 -3.88
CA ARG A 52 -23.68 -22.21 -3.11
C ARG A 52 -24.08 -21.38 -1.90
N TYR A 53 -23.12 -20.75 -1.25
CA TYR A 53 -23.40 -19.83 -0.15
C TYR A 53 -24.19 -18.61 -0.63
N VAL A 54 -23.75 -17.96 -1.72
CA VAL A 54 -24.45 -16.81 -2.33
C VAL A 54 -25.85 -17.19 -2.83
N GLU A 55 -26.00 -18.40 -3.39
CA GLU A 55 -27.28 -18.94 -3.82
C GLU A 55 -28.29 -19.08 -2.67
N SER A 56 -27.81 -19.33 -1.45
CA SER A 56 -28.63 -19.43 -0.26
C SER A 56 -29.09 -18.08 0.32
N LEU A 57 -28.49 -16.97 -0.16
CA LEU A 57 -28.80 -15.62 0.28
C LEU A 57 -30.04 -15.01 -0.41
N SER A 58 -30.28 -13.74 -0.19
CA SER A 58 -31.40 -12.99 -0.73
C SER A 58 -31.48 -12.99 -2.26
N ALA A 59 -32.66 -12.68 -2.81
CA ALA A 59 -32.86 -12.52 -4.26
C ALA A 59 -31.93 -11.48 -4.90
N TYR A 60 -31.58 -10.43 -4.15
CA TYR A 60 -30.61 -9.41 -4.58
C TYR A 60 -29.19 -9.99 -4.75
N ALA A 61 -28.72 -10.76 -3.77
CA ALA A 61 -27.40 -11.43 -3.85
C ALA A 61 -27.35 -12.43 -5.03
N ARG A 62 -28.45 -13.10 -5.33
CA ARG A 62 -28.54 -14.04 -6.45
C ARG A 62 -28.40 -13.40 -7.82
N GLN A 63 -28.58 -12.09 -7.98
CA GLN A 63 -28.30 -11.39 -9.24
C GLN A 63 -26.82 -11.47 -9.64
N PHE A 64 -25.94 -11.60 -8.65
CA PHE A 64 -24.49 -11.74 -8.89
C PHE A 64 -24.09 -13.17 -9.26
N LEU A 65 -24.94 -14.17 -9.03
CA LEU A 65 -24.64 -15.56 -9.39
C LEU A 65 -24.46 -15.78 -10.89
N SER A 66 -25.17 -15.05 -11.71
CA SER A 66 -25.04 -15.13 -13.18
C SER A 66 -23.68 -14.67 -13.68
N MET A 67 -22.92 -13.94 -12.84
CA MET A 67 -21.56 -13.45 -13.11
C MET A 67 -20.46 -14.36 -12.51
N MET A 68 -20.84 -15.33 -11.67
CA MET A 68 -19.90 -16.29 -11.11
C MET A 68 -19.79 -17.51 -12.02
N GLU A 69 -18.59 -17.79 -12.50
CA GLU A 69 -18.32 -18.98 -13.29
C GLU A 69 -18.57 -20.24 -12.47
N LYS A 70 -19.32 -21.18 -13.03
CA LYS A 70 -19.51 -22.49 -12.41
C LYS A 70 -18.31 -23.35 -12.73
N PRO A 71 -17.65 -23.97 -11.71
CA PRO A 71 -16.58 -24.92 -11.98
C PRO A 71 -17.03 -26.09 -12.87
N ASP A 72 -16.15 -26.55 -13.73
CA ASP A 72 -16.41 -27.74 -14.56
C ASP A 72 -16.14 -28.99 -13.73
N VAL A 73 -17.21 -29.46 -13.08
CA VAL A 73 -17.20 -30.68 -12.25
C VAL A 73 -18.50 -31.45 -12.45
N ASP A 74 -18.43 -32.76 -12.35
CA ASP A 74 -19.62 -33.60 -12.41
C ASP A 74 -20.42 -33.51 -11.11
N HIS A 75 -19.75 -33.61 -9.97
CA HIS A 75 -20.38 -33.61 -8.65
C HIS A 75 -19.46 -33.11 -7.54
N ILE A 76 -19.97 -32.29 -6.65
CA ILE A 76 -19.30 -31.90 -5.39
C ILE A 76 -20.32 -31.97 -4.26
N GLU A 77 -19.94 -32.63 -3.16
CA GLU A 77 -20.71 -32.60 -1.92
C GLU A 77 -19.84 -32.39 -0.67
N GLY A 78 -20.47 -32.08 0.44
CA GLY A 78 -19.78 -31.86 1.72
C GLY A 78 -19.13 -30.48 1.88
N LEU A 79 -19.32 -29.56 0.95
CA LEU A 79 -18.78 -28.21 1.06
C LEU A 79 -19.44 -27.41 2.18
N SER A 80 -18.62 -26.66 2.91
CA SER A 80 -19.03 -25.59 3.82
C SER A 80 -18.98 -24.22 3.14
N PRO A 81 -19.58 -23.17 3.73
CA PRO A 81 -19.30 -21.81 3.30
C PRO A 81 -17.79 -21.56 3.23
N ALA A 82 -17.31 -21.02 2.12
CA ALA A 82 -15.90 -20.92 1.84
C ALA A 82 -15.40 -19.46 1.96
N ILE A 83 -14.22 -19.29 2.53
CA ILE A 83 -13.50 -18.03 2.65
C ILE A 83 -12.13 -18.20 2.01
N SER A 84 -11.81 -17.34 1.04
CA SER A 84 -10.52 -17.29 0.36
C SER A 84 -9.60 -16.27 1.01
N ILE A 85 -8.35 -16.65 1.20
CA ILE A 85 -7.28 -15.78 1.67
C ILE A 85 -6.14 -15.82 0.65
N GLU A 86 -6.26 -15.01 -0.40
CA GLU A 86 -5.31 -14.93 -1.50
C GLU A 86 -4.25 -13.85 -1.27
N GLN A 87 -3.14 -13.94 -2.00
CA GLN A 87 -2.05 -12.96 -1.98
C GLN A 87 -2.33 -11.66 -2.76
N LYS A 88 -3.45 -11.57 -3.46
CA LYS A 88 -3.77 -10.39 -4.27
C LYS A 88 -3.74 -9.13 -3.42
N SER A 89 -3.16 -8.08 -3.98
CA SER A 89 -2.98 -6.79 -3.33
C SER A 89 -4.26 -6.29 -2.66
N THR A 90 -4.10 -5.78 -1.46
CA THR A 90 -5.12 -5.02 -0.75
C THR A 90 -5.52 -3.78 -1.54
N SER A 91 -6.67 -3.23 -1.20
CA SER A 91 -7.19 -1.97 -1.73
C SER A 91 -6.09 -0.93 -1.98
N HIS A 92 -6.04 -0.36 -3.16
CA HIS A 92 -5.21 0.80 -3.50
C HIS A 92 -5.75 2.11 -2.91
N ASN A 93 -6.67 2.03 -1.95
CA ASN A 93 -7.20 3.20 -1.28
C ASN A 93 -6.16 3.76 -0.31
N PRO A 94 -5.64 4.98 -0.51
CA PRO A 94 -4.61 5.57 0.35
C PRO A 94 -5.10 5.85 1.78
N ARG A 95 -6.39 5.73 2.02
CA ARG A 95 -7.00 5.85 3.35
C ARG A 95 -7.09 4.53 4.12
N SER A 96 -6.76 3.41 3.48
CA SER A 96 -6.72 2.11 4.15
C SER A 96 -5.38 1.93 4.86
N THR A 97 -5.43 1.62 6.15
CA THR A 97 -4.26 1.31 6.98
C THR A 97 -4.41 -0.05 7.63
N VAL A 98 -3.32 -0.60 8.17
CA VAL A 98 -3.37 -1.84 8.95
C VAL A 98 -4.44 -1.75 10.04
N GLY A 99 -4.47 -0.65 10.80
CA GLY A 99 -5.46 -0.44 11.86
C GLY A 99 -6.91 -0.44 11.39
N THR A 100 -7.19 0.13 10.20
CA THR A 100 -8.56 0.16 9.66
C THR A 100 -8.99 -1.18 9.07
N ILE A 101 -8.10 -1.91 8.42
CA ILE A 101 -8.41 -3.23 7.85
C ILE A 101 -8.68 -4.27 8.95
N THR A 102 -7.95 -4.17 10.06
CA THR A 102 -8.09 -5.08 11.21
C THR A 102 -9.20 -4.67 12.18
N GLU A 103 -9.90 -3.56 11.91
CA GLU A 103 -10.89 -2.94 12.80
C GLU A 103 -10.34 -2.48 14.16
N ILE A 104 -9.04 -2.67 14.43
CA ILE A 104 -8.40 -2.24 15.68
C ILE A 104 -8.56 -0.74 15.86
N TYR A 105 -8.44 0.02 14.78
CA TYR A 105 -8.58 1.47 14.81
C TYR A 105 -9.98 1.92 15.24
N ASP A 106 -11.02 1.17 14.90
CA ASP A 106 -12.40 1.46 15.32
C ASP A 106 -12.57 1.27 16.84
N TYR A 107 -11.99 0.23 17.41
CA TYR A 107 -11.95 0.03 18.86
C TYR A 107 -11.09 1.08 19.57
N LEU A 108 -9.97 1.49 18.98
CA LEU A 108 -9.15 2.57 19.52
C LEU A 108 -9.91 3.90 19.55
N ARG A 109 -10.62 4.25 18.46
CA ARG A 109 -11.47 5.44 18.43
C ARG A 109 -12.51 5.43 19.54
N LEU A 110 -13.14 4.29 19.74
CA LEU A 110 -14.12 4.10 20.81
C LEU A 110 -13.46 4.23 22.19
N LEU A 111 -12.30 3.62 22.39
CA LEU A 111 -11.56 3.69 23.65
C LEU A 111 -11.18 5.15 24.00
N PHE A 112 -10.58 5.88 23.05
CA PHE A 112 -10.20 7.28 23.26
C PHE A 112 -11.39 8.19 23.48
N ALA A 113 -12.53 7.95 22.82
CA ALA A 113 -13.75 8.70 23.04
C ALA A 113 -14.37 8.47 24.41
N ARG A 114 -14.23 7.27 24.98
CA ARG A 114 -14.87 6.89 26.23
C ARG A 114 -14.01 7.13 27.46
N VAL A 115 -12.71 6.88 27.37
CA VAL A 115 -11.81 6.98 28.54
C VAL A 115 -10.63 7.94 28.32
N GLY A 116 -10.50 8.54 27.15
CA GLY A 116 -9.48 9.53 26.87
C GLY A 116 -9.69 10.83 27.66
N ILE A 117 -8.59 11.46 28.03
CA ILE A 117 -8.58 12.77 28.69
C ILE A 117 -8.14 13.81 27.68
N PRO A 118 -9.04 14.71 27.25
CA PRO A 118 -8.64 15.80 26.37
C PRO A 118 -7.81 16.83 27.15
N LYS A 119 -6.81 17.39 26.47
CA LYS A 119 -5.94 18.44 27.02
C LYS A 119 -5.93 19.67 26.12
N CYS A 120 -5.65 20.82 26.71
CA CYS A 120 -5.44 22.04 25.95
C CYS A 120 -4.09 21.97 25.21
N PRO A 121 -4.04 22.26 23.88
CA PRO A 121 -2.81 22.22 23.13
C PRO A 121 -1.73 23.21 23.63
N ASP A 122 -2.16 24.37 24.14
CA ASP A 122 -1.27 25.46 24.52
C ASP A 122 -0.85 25.42 25.99
N HIS A 123 -1.69 24.84 26.87
CA HIS A 123 -1.48 24.87 28.33
C HIS A 123 -1.25 23.49 28.95
N ASP A 124 -1.39 22.40 28.18
CA ASP A 124 -1.29 21.01 28.65
C ASP A 124 -2.16 20.67 29.88
N VAL A 125 -3.24 21.41 30.08
CA VAL A 125 -4.18 21.21 31.17
C VAL A 125 -5.32 20.30 30.70
N ALA A 126 -5.69 19.33 31.55
CA ALA A 126 -6.84 18.47 31.24
C ALA A 126 -8.13 19.29 31.15
N LEU A 127 -8.90 19.04 30.09
CA LEU A 127 -10.20 19.67 29.88
C LEU A 127 -11.27 18.82 30.56
N ASN A 128 -12.05 19.45 31.45
CA ASN A 128 -13.11 18.78 32.19
C ASN A 128 -14.45 19.42 31.87
N ALA A 129 -15.46 18.60 31.60
CA ALA A 129 -16.85 19.04 31.57
C ALA A 129 -17.41 19.01 33.00
N GLN A 130 -18.02 20.11 33.40
CA GLN A 130 -18.63 20.24 34.73
C GLN A 130 -20.13 20.13 34.60
N THR A 131 -20.76 19.41 35.55
CA THR A 131 -22.23 19.44 35.67
C THR A 131 -22.67 20.73 36.35
N VAL A 132 -23.90 21.14 36.11
CA VAL A 132 -24.48 22.33 36.76
C VAL A 132 -24.37 22.24 38.31
N SER A 133 -24.60 21.06 38.87
CA SER A 133 -24.46 20.84 40.33
C SER A 133 -23.02 21.12 40.82
N GLN A 134 -22.02 20.62 40.10
CA GLN A 134 -20.61 20.88 40.43
C GLN A 134 -20.26 22.37 40.32
N MET A 135 -20.80 23.07 39.33
CA MET A 135 -20.60 24.50 39.15
C MET A 135 -21.19 25.28 40.34
N VAL A 136 -22.39 24.92 40.74
CA VAL A 136 -23.11 25.51 41.89
C VAL A 136 -22.33 25.25 43.18
N ASP A 137 -21.91 24.00 43.43
CA ASP A 137 -21.17 23.62 44.63
C ASP A 137 -19.85 24.44 44.75
N ARG A 138 -19.14 24.58 43.63
CA ARG A 138 -17.91 25.36 43.62
C ARG A 138 -18.10 26.85 43.87
N VAL A 139 -19.23 27.41 43.46
CA VAL A 139 -19.58 28.81 43.79
C VAL A 139 -19.97 28.94 45.25
N LEU A 140 -20.67 27.97 45.82
CA LEU A 140 -21.10 27.97 47.22
C LEU A 140 -19.94 27.72 48.20
N GLU A 141 -18.83 27.11 47.75
CA GLU A 141 -17.58 26.98 48.51
C GLU A 141 -16.82 28.31 48.69
N MET A 142 -17.16 29.34 47.91
CA MET A 142 -16.60 30.67 48.08
C MET A 142 -17.05 31.32 49.40
N PRO A 143 -16.26 32.27 49.93
CA PRO A 143 -16.59 32.89 51.21
C PRO A 143 -18.02 33.47 51.21
N GLU A 144 -18.78 33.21 52.29
CA GLU A 144 -20.14 33.75 52.45
C GLU A 144 -20.13 35.28 52.43
N GLY A 145 -21.12 35.84 51.71
CA GLY A 145 -21.25 37.26 51.56
C GLY A 145 -20.48 37.87 50.35
N THR A 146 -19.64 37.07 49.64
CA THR A 146 -18.98 37.53 48.43
C THR A 146 -20.00 37.91 47.38
N LYS A 147 -19.82 39.11 46.79
CA LYS A 147 -20.74 39.61 45.69
C LYS A 147 -20.20 39.17 44.34
N LEU A 148 -20.95 38.38 43.64
CA LEU A 148 -20.57 37.77 42.38
C LEU A 148 -21.62 38.08 41.31
N MET A 149 -21.14 38.07 40.05
CA MET A 149 -22.01 38.07 38.86
C MET A 149 -21.72 36.85 38.00
N LEU A 150 -22.83 36.22 37.54
CA LEU A 150 -22.78 35.12 36.60
C LEU A 150 -22.90 35.69 35.18
N LEU A 151 -21.96 35.39 34.35
CA LEU A 151 -21.80 35.90 32.98
C LEU A 151 -21.91 34.74 31.97
N ALA A 152 -22.64 35.01 30.89
CA ALA A 152 -22.67 34.13 29.71
C ALA A 152 -21.89 34.77 28.55
N PRO A 153 -20.73 34.26 28.15
CA PRO A 153 -19.93 34.78 27.05
C PRO A 153 -20.59 34.43 25.71
N VAL A 154 -21.21 35.44 25.05
CA VAL A 154 -21.94 35.27 23.78
C VAL A 154 -21.04 35.62 22.58
N VAL A 155 -20.18 36.62 22.72
CA VAL A 155 -19.20 36.99 21.71
C VAL A 155 -17.83 37.03 22.38
N GLN A 156 -16.83 36.35 21.82
CA GLN A 156 -15.47 36.33 22.34
C GLN A 156 -14.49 36.69 21.24
N ASP A 157 -13.77 37.78 21.44
CA ASP A 157 -12.67 38.26 20.58
C ASP A 157 -13.00 38.30 19.07
N ARG A 158 -14.22 38.74 18.72
CA ARG A 158 -14.72 38.81 17.35
C ARG A 158 -14.88 40.28 16.88
N LYS A 159 -14.45 40.55 15.65
CA LYS A 159 -14.66 41.83 14.98
C LYS A 159 -16.12 42.01 14.60
N GLY A 160 -16.63 43.22 14.71
CA GLY A 160 -17.96 43.59 14.29
C GLY A 160 -18.68 44.55 15.25
N GLU A 161 -19.72 45.21 14.78
CA GLU A 161 -20.59 46.07 15.60
C GLU A 161 -21.57 45.30 16.50
N HIS A 162 -21.81 44.04 16.22
CA HIS A 162 -22.69 43.09 16.96
C HIS A 162 -24.08 43.62 17.31
N VAL A 163 -24.62 44.59 16.55
CA VAL A 163 -25.90 45.26 16.79
C VAL A 163 -27.04 44.26 16.92
N LYS A 164 -27.16 43.29 15.98
CA LYS A 164 -28.23 42.27 16.01
C LYS A 164 -28.13 41.35 17.23
N THR A 165 -26.91 41.09 17.70
CA THR A 165 -26.69 40.28 18.90
C THR A 165 -27.18 41.01 20.14
N LEU A 166 -26.80 42.28 20.28
CA LEU A 166 -27.23 43.13 21.40
C LEU A 166 -28.77 43.34 21.43
N GLU A 167 -29.37 43.65 20.29
CA GLU A 167 -30.83 43.75 20.14
C GLU A 167 -31.54 42.44 20.48
N GLY A 168 -30.98 41.31 20.02
CA GLY A 168 -31.54 39.94 20.31
C GLY A 168 -31.47 39.62 21.80
N LEU A 169 -30.40 40.00 22.50
CA LEU A 169 -30.26 39.82 23.94
C LEU A 169 -31.24 40.69 24.74
N SER A 170 -31.43 41.95 24.33
CA SER A 170 -32.43 42.83 24.93
C SER A 170 -33.85 42.34 24.70
N ALA A 171 -34.17 41.81 23.51
CA ALA A 171 -35.47 41.21 23.20
C ALA A 171 -35.76 39.95 24.03
N GLN A 172 -34.74 39.21 24.44
CA GLN A 172 -34.87 38.05 25.33
C GLN A 172 -35.03 38.42 26.81
N GLY A 173 -35.05 39.72 27.15
CA GLY A 173 -35.28 40.24 28.49
C GLY A 173 -34.02 40.43 29.35
N PHE A 174 -32.81 40.30 28.78
CA PHE A 174 -31.58 40.61 29.53
C PHE A 174 -31.38 42.10 29.62
N ILE A 175 -31.05 42.57 30.83
CA ILE A 175 -30.96 44.00 31.14
C ILE A 175 -29.55 44.54 30.95
N ARG A 176 -28.52 43.70 31.22
CA ARG A 176 -27.12 44.09 31.27
C ARG A 176 -26.19 43.13 30.59
N ALA A 177 -25.14 43.64 29.99
CA ALA A 177 -24.02 42.89 29.46
C ALA A 177 -22.69 43.55 29.86
N ARG A 178 -21.68 42.76 30.04
CA ARG A 178 -20.30 43.23 30.16
C ARG A 178 -19.68 43.23 28.76
N ILE A 179 -19.32 44.41 28.26
CA ILE A 179 -18.73 44.58 26.94
C ILE A 179 -17.31 45.09 27.12
N ASP A 180 -16.37 44.36 26.63
CA ASP A 180 -14.91 44.66 26.72
C ASP A 180 -14.45 44.96 28.19
N GLY A 181 -15.06 44.26 29.15
CA GLY A 181 -14.76 44.42 30.58
C GLY A 181 -15.63 45.40 31.35
N GLU A 182 -16.45 46.24 30.67
CA GLU A 182 -17.33 47.20 31.33
C GLU A 182 -18.79 46.75 31.29
N VAL A 183 -19.47 46.88 32.40
CA VAL A 183 -20.90 46.52 32.52
C VAL A 183 -21.76 47.68 31.97
N CYS A 184 -22.53 47.39 30.94
CA CYS A 184 -23.42 48.32 30.23
C CYS A 184 -24.87 47.86 30.30
N ASP A 185 -25.79 48.84 30.14
CA ASP A 185 -27.24 48.57 30.03
C ASP A 185 -27.58 48.16 28.56
N LEU A 186 -28.31 47.12 28.35
CA LEU A 186 -28.71 46.65 27.01
C LEU A 186 -29.90 47.46 26.43
N THR A 187 -30.51 48.35 27.21
CA THR A 187 -31.54 49.28 26.67
C THR A 187 -30.91 50.43 25.86
N ASP A 188 -29.68 50.79 26.18
CA ASP A 188 -28.88 51.79 25.43
C ASP A 188 -27.46 51.28 25.30
N PRO A 189 -27.18 50.29 24.44
CA PRO A 189 -25.88 49.66 24.32
C PRO A 189 -24.90 50.63 23.62
N PRO A 190 -23.59 50.58 23.98
CA PRO A 190 -22.57 51.41 23.33
C PRO A 190 -22.40 50.96 21.88
N THR A 191 -22.05 51.93 21.02
CA THR A 191 -21.74 51.66 19.63
C THR A 191 -20.34 51.02 19.55
N LEU A 192 -20.25 49.84 18.96
CA LEU A 192 -19.01 49.12 18.84
C LEU A 192 -18.32 49.36 17.49
N ASP A 193 -16.98 49.32 17.49
CA ASP A 193 -16.19 49.56 16.29
C ASP A 193 -16.12 48.31 15.40
N LEU A 194 -16.54 48.41 14.16
CA LEU A 194 -16.54 47.34 13.17
C LEU A 194 -15.19 46.63 12.99
N HIS A 195 -14.09 47.37 13.17
CA HIS A 195 -12.74 46.90 12.89
C HIS A 195 -12.01 46.34 14.13
N LYS A 196 -12.57 46.57 15.33
CA LYS A 196 -12.01 46.08 16.58
C LYS A 196 -12.64 44.75 16.96
N LYS A 197 -11.91 43.99 17.74
CA LYS A 197 -12.41 42.74 18.35
C LYS A 197 -13.10 43.09 19.66
N HIS A 198 -14.26 42.53 19.87
CA HIS A 198 -15.10 42.73 21.05
C HIS A 198 -15.41 41.46 21.76
N THR A 199 -15.60 41.55 23.06
CA THR A 199 -16.07 40.46 23.91
C THR A 199 -17.38 40.90 24.63
N ILE A 200 -18.44 40.18 24.41
CA ILE A 200 -19.76 40.47 24.99
C ILE A 200 -20.19 39.33 25.88
N GLU A 201 -20.40 39.60 27.13
CA GLU A 201 -20.82 38.64 28.16
C GLU A 201 -22.12 39.13 28.83
N VAL A 202 -23.15 38.34 28.72
CA VAL A 202 -24.46 38.69 29.29
C VAL A 202 -24.43 38.47 30.80
N VAL A 203 -24.88 39.47 31.58
CA VAL A 203 -25.08 39.32 33.02
C VAL A 203 -26.38 38.55 33.25
N VAL A 204 -26.25 37.26 33.55
CA VAL A 204 -27.42 36.37 33.79
C VAL A 204 -27.95 36.54 35.21
N ASP A 205 -27.05 36.59 36.21
CA ASP A 205 -27.45 36.77 37.60
C ASP A 205 -26.40 37.57 38.39
N ARG A 206 -26.86 38.23 39.46
CA ARG A 206 -26.02 38.95 40.43
C ARG A 206 -26.46 38.55 41.84
N PHE A 207 -25.57 38.04 42.63
CA PHE A 207 -25.90 37.44 43.94
C PHE A 207 -24.75 37.63 44.96
N LYS A 208 -25.12 37.43 46.22
CA LYS A 208 -24.15 37.23 47.31
C LYS A 208 -24.15 35.75 47.68
N VAL A 209 -22.95 35.18 47.86
CA VAL A 209 -22.81 33.78 48.24
C VAL A 209 -23.57 33.52 49.56
N ARG A 210 -24.51 32.57 49.53
CA ARG A 210 -25.28 32.08 50.65
C ARG A 210 -25.71 30.65 50.37
N GLU A 211 -25.87 29.83 51.43
CA GLU A 211 -26.23 28.41 51.30
C GLU A 211 -27.60 28.17 50.67
N ASP A 212 -28.53 29.12 50.80
CA ASP A 212 -29.93 29.00 50.33
C ASP A 212 -30.11 29.28 48.81
N LEU A 213 -29.04 29.56 48.08
CA LEU A 213 -29.09 29.93 46.66
C LEU A 213 -28.98 28.76 45.70
N GLN A 214 -28.87 27.51 46.18
CA GLN A 214 -28.57 26.35 45.33
C GLN A 214 -29.49 26.20 44.13
N LEU A 215 -30.82 26.26 44.32
CA LEU A 215 -31.77 26.13 43.22
C LEU A 215 -31.70 27.30 42.24
N ARG A 216 -31.63 28.54 42.73
CA ARG A 216 -31.52 29.73 41.90
C ARG A 216 -30.26 29.75 41.05
N LEU A 217 -29.13 29.36 41.66
CA LEU A 217 -27.89 29.26 40.92
C LEU A 217 -27.92 28.18 39.85
N ALA A 218 -28.57 27.05 40.11
CA ALA A 218 -28.71 26.00 39.10
C ALA A 218 -29.52 26.51 37.88
N GLU A 219 -30.64 27.19 38.07
CA GLU A 219 -31.45 27.80 37.01
C GLU A 219 -30.64 28.88 36.24
N SER A 220 -29.89 29.70 36.99
CA SER A 220 -29.01 30.74 36.38
C SER A 220 -27.89 30.14 35.56
N PHE A 221 -27.25 29.08 36.04
CA PHE A 221 -26.21 28.36 35.27
C PHE A 221 -26.81 27.72 34.02
N GLU A 222 -27.95 27.05 34.09
CA GLU A 222 -28.61 26.48 32.91
C GLU A 222 -28.91 27.56 31.84
N THR A 223 -29.39 28.71 32.26
CA THR A 223 -29.63 29.85 31.40
C THR A 223 -28.32 30.36 30.77
N ALA A 224 -27.27 30.53 31.56
CA ALA A 224 -25.97 30.99 31.08
C ALA A 224 -25.36 30.02 30.07
N LEU A 225 -25.39 28.72 30.35
CA LEU A 225 -24.86 27.68 29.48
C LEU A 225 -25.61 27.57 28.16
N THR A 226 -26.92 27.76 28.21
CA THR A 226 -27.77 27.76 27.00
C THR A 226 -27.45 28.95 26.09
N LEU A 227 -27.29 30.14 26.66
CA LEU A 227 -26.94 31.36 25.91
C LEU A 227 -25.56 31.30 25.27
N SER A 228 -24.59 30.73 25.96
CA SER A 228 -23.17 30.74 25.57
C SER A 228 -22.69 29.43 24.90
N SER A 229 -23.63 28.53 24.59
CA SER A 229 -23.30 27.21 24.04
C SER A 229 -22.35 26.39 24.94
N GLY A 230 -22.59 26.47 26.27
CA GLY A 230 -21.92 25.59 27.24
C GLY A 230 -20.85 26.25 28.11
N SER A 231 -20.68 27.57 28.09
CA SER A 231 -19.71 28.28 28.95
C SER A 231 -20.40 29.23 29.90
N ALA A 232 -19.86 29.36 31.12
CA ALA A 232 -20.29 30.39 32.08
C ALA A 232 -19.07 30.94 32.81
N LYS A 233 -19.14 32.19 33.24
CA LYS A 233 -18.07 32.82 34.04
C LYS A 233 -18.67 33.43 35.31
N VAL A 234 -17.93 33.37 36.38
CA VAL A 234 -18.27 34.07 37.63
C VAL A 234 -17.21 35.10 37.91
N ALA A 235 -17.64 36.37 37.98
CA ALA A 235 -16.75 37.49 38.23
C ALA A 235 -17.12 38.18 39.53
N TYR A 236 -16.11 38.76 40.18
CA TYR A 236 -16.29 39.53 41.41
C TYR A 236 -16.85 40.92 41.13
N MET A 237 -17.77 41.39 41.96
CA MET A 237 -18.43 42.70 41.79
C MET A 237 -17.75 43.84 42.56
N ASP A 238 -17.12 43.55 43.70
CA ASP A 238 -16.46 44.57 44.54
C ASP A 238 -15.12 45.01 43.93
N GLU A 239 -14.87 46.28 43.81
CA GLU A 239 -13.64 46.85 43.18
C GLU A 239 -12.36 46.39 43.85
N ALA A 240 -12.39 46.12 45.16
CA ALA A 240 -11.23 45.57 45.89
C ALA A 240 -10.92 44.12 45.55
N GLU A 241 -11.85 43.42 44.95
CA GLU A 241 -11.74 41.98 44.57
C GLU A 241 -11.64 41.77 43.07
N LYS A 242 -11.79 42.80 42.24
CA LYS A 242 -11.73 42.76 40.77
C LYS A 242 -10.39 42.22 40.24
N HIS A 243 -9.38 42.18 41.08
CA HIS A 243 -8.02 41.61 40.74
C HIS A 243 -7.94 40.10 40.95
N LYS A 244 -8.95 39.47 41.54
CA LYS A 244 -9.02 38.01 41.67
C LYS A 244 -9.39 37.39 40.32
N GLU A 245 -8.77 36.25 40.01
CA GLU A 245 -9.06 35.49 38.80
C GLU A 245 -10.54 35.10 38.74
N GLU A 246 -11.17 35.39 37.62
CA GLU A 246 -12.55 34.98 37.31
C GLU A 246 -12.61 33.46 37.20
N VAL A 247 -13.66 32.86 37.71
CA VAL A 247 -13.85 31.41 37.63
C VAL A 247 -14.64 31.12 36.35
N VAL A 248 -14.02 30.35 35.49
CA VAL A 248 -14.65 29.88 34.22
C VAL A 248 -15.18 28.49 34.45
N PHE A 249 -16.47 28.33 34.10
CA PHE A 249 -17.17 27.03 34.12
C PHE A 249 -17.48 26.62 32.70
N SER A 250 -17.44 25.34 32.46
CA SER A 250 -17.84 24.81 31.13
C SER A 250 -18.60 23.50 31.30
N ALA A 251 -19.73 23.41 30.65
CA ALA A 251 -20.46 22.16 30.44
C ALA A 251 -19.78 21.31 29.35
N ASN A 252 -18.92 21.94 28.56
CA ASN A 252 -18.11 21.31 27.54
C ASN A 252 -16.66 21.14 28.04
N PHE A 253 -15.87 20.33 27.36
CA PHE A 253 -14.44 20.23 27.65
C PHE A 253 -13.70 21.51 27.26
N ALA A 254 -13.48 22.42 28.18
CA ALA A 254 -12.86 23.73 27.93
C ALA A 254 -11.64 24.00 28.82
N CYS A 255 -10.67 24.71 28.26
CA CYS A 255 -9.48 25.19 28.97
C CYS A 255 -9.84 26.43 29.82
N PRO A 256 -9.51 26.44 31.13
CA PRO A 256 -9.78 27.60 31.97
C PRO A 256 -8.90 28.83 31.63
N HIS A 257 -7.79 28.65 30.92
CA HIS A 257 -6.85 29.73 30.63
C HIS A 257 -7.12 30.45 29.29
N CYS A 258 -7.37 29.66 28.21
CA CYS A 258 -7.53 30.25 26.87
C CYS A 258 -8.92 30.08 26.26
N GLY A 259 -9.82 29.38 26.93
CA GLY A 259 -11.15 29.10 26.41
C GLY A 259 -11.21 28.07 25.26
N TYR A 260 -10.06 27.45 24.92
CA TYR A 260 -10.08 26.31 23.96
C TYR A 260 -11.02 25.25 24.45
N SER A 261 -11.95 24.83 23.61
CA SER A 261 -12.97 23.84 24.00
C SER A 261 -13.19 22.79 22.92
N ILE A 262 -13.52 21.60 23.41
CA ILE A 262 -14.00 20.49 22.57
C ILE A 262 -15.47 20.26 22.96
N THR A 263 -16.37 20.33 21.98
CA THR A 263 -17.81 20.23 22.23
C THR A 263 -18.23 18.86 22.72
N GLU A 264 -17.63 17.79 22.17
CA GLU A 264 -17.98 16.42 22.53
C GLU A 264 -16.87 15.46 22.12
N LEU A 265 -16.55 14.46 22.98
CA LEU A 265 -15.67 13.36 22.64
C LEU A 265 -16.47 12.21 22.02
N GLU A 266 -16.59 12.21 20.71
CA GLU A 266 -17.22 11.14 19.95
C GLU A 266 -16.20 10.35 19.12
N PRO A 267 -16.44 9.06 18.83
CA PRO A 267 -15.51 8.28 18.01
C PRO A 267 -15.24 8.88 16.63
N ARG A 268 -16.17 9.67 16.06
CA ARG A 268 -15.99 10.30 14.75
C ARG A 268 -14.87 11.34 14.70
N ILE A 269 -14.54 12.01 15.80
CA ILE A 269 -13.44 13.00 15.83
C ILE A 269 -12.06 12.34 15.73
N PHE A 270 -11.96 11.05 16.04
CA PHE A 270 -10.76 10.26 15.91
C PHE A 270 -10.63 9.54 14.55
N SER A 271 -11.56 9.76 13.64
CA SER A 271 -11.55 9.15 12.31
C SER A 271 -10.96 10.11 11.29
N PHE A 272 -9.87 9.71 10.66
CA PHE A 272 -9.29 10.46 9.53
C PHE A 272 -10.09 10.26 8.23
N ASN A 273 -11.07 9.36 8.21
CA ASN A 273 -12.02 9.16 7.09
C ASN A 273 -13.31 9.96 7.26
N ASN A 274 -13.47 10.64 8.38
CA ASN A 274 -14.62 11.50 8.65
C ASN A 274 -14.21 12.97 8.69
N PRO A 275 -14.91 13.89 8.03
CA PRO A 275 -14.59 15.32 8.03
C PRO A 275 -14.46 15.94 9.43
N ALA A 276 -15.14 15.37 10.44
CA ALA A 276 -15.05 15.85 11.82
C ALA A 276 -13.68 15.59 12.45
N GLY A 277 -12.98 14.52 12.06
CA GLY A 277 -11.68 14.14 12.60
C GLY A 277 -10.51 14.31 11.65
N ALA A 278 -10.75 14.33 10.34
CA ALA A 278 -9.72 14.44 9.33
C ALA A 278 -9.03 15.82 9.36
N CYS A 279 -7.72 15.83 9.23
CA CYS A 279 -6.96 17.07 9.02
C CYS A 279 -7.47 17.79 7.77
N GLN A 280 -7.90 19.02 7.90
CA GLN A 280 -8.49 19.81 6.82
C GLN A 280 -7.51 20.14 5.69
N THR A 281 -6.20 20.15 6.00
CA THR A 281 -5.15 20.50 5.03
C THR A 281 -4.83 19.38 4.07
N CYS A 282 -4.94 18.12 4.52
CA CYS A 282 -4.65 16.93 3.72
C CYS A 282 -5.85 15.97 3.58
N ASP A 283 -7.04 16.38 4.02
CA ASP A 283 -8.26 15.56 4.01
C ASP A 283 -8.08 14.15 4.61
N GLY A 284 -7.28 14.05 5.67
CA GLY A 284 -7.01 12.79 6.36
C GLY A 284 -6.01 11.86 5.65
N LEU A 285 -5.33 12.31 4.61
CA LEU A 285 -4.33 11.51 3.90
C LEU A 285 -2.97 11.45 4.62
N GLY A 286 -2.68 12.42 5.48
CA GLY A 286 -1.39 12.54 6.19
C GLY A 286 -0.26 13.04 5.32
N THR A 287 -0.42 13.00 4.01
CA THR A 287 0.56 13.43 3.02
C THR A 287 -0.06 14.39 2.01
N ARG A 288 0.76 15.22 1.39
CA ARG A 288 0.38 16.04 0.25
C ARG A 288 1.23 15.67 -0.94
N GLN A 289 0.60 15.57 -2.08
CA GLN A 289 1.30 15.41 -3.34
C GLN A 289 1.74 16.78 -3.83
N PHE A 290 2.96 16.87 -4.30
CA PHE A 290 3.51 18.07 -4.92
C PHE A 290 4.44 17.68 -6.07
N PHE A 291 4.58 18.53 -7.05
CA PHE A 291 5.59 18.34 -8.09
C PHE A 291 6.97 18.62 -7.51
N ASP A 292 7.78 17.58 -7.47
CA ASP A 292 9.08 17.58 -6.83
C ASP A 292 10.13 18.20 -7.79
N PRO A 293 10.75 19.33 -7.43
CA PRO A 293 11.78 19.96 -8.27
C PRO A 293 12.90 19.01 -8.69
N HIS A 294 13.29 18.07 -7.82
CA HIS A 294 14.33 17.08 -8.13
C HIS A 294 13.88 16.01 -9.15
N ARG A 295 12.59 15.77 -9.25
CA ARG A 295 12.03 14.88 -10.28
C ARG A 295 11.72 15.62 -11.57
N VAL A 296 11.31 16.87 -11.47
CA VAL A 296 11.03 17.74 -12.63
C VAL A 296 12.32 18.01 -13.38
N VAL A 297 13.42 18.30 -12.67
CA VAL A 297 14.77 18.40 -13.24
C VAL A 297 15.40 17.01 -13.23
N GLY A 298 15.20 16.28 -14.32
CA GLY A 298 15.66 14.88 -14.42
C GLY A 298 17.17 14.69 -14.48
N ASN A 299 17.93 15.68 -14.95
CA ASN A 299 19.38 15.66 -14.97
C ASN A 299 19.93 17.09 -14.84
N THR A 300 20.66 17.34 -13.77
CA THR A 300 21.26 18.66 -13.47
C THR A 300 22.56 18.95 -14.22
N GLU A 301 23.24 17.90 -14.70
CA GLU A 301 24.52 18.01 -15.43
C GLU A 301 24.36 18.51 -16.87
N ILE A 302 23.13 18.40 -17.42
CA ILE A 302 22.83 18.87 -18.77
C ILE A 302 22.06 20.20 -18.73
N SER A 303 22.11 20.93 -19.86
CA SER A 303 21.42 22.21 -20.01
C SER A 303 19.91 22.05 -20.21
N LEU A 304 19.16 23.13 -20.02
CA LEU A 304 17.72 23.18 -20.32
C LEU A 304 17.46 22.88 -21.80
N SER A 305 18.29 23.41 -22.70
CA SER A 305 18.21 23.11 -24.14
C SER A 305 18.54 21.65 -24.46
N GLY A 306 19.36 21.02 -23.65
CA GLY A 306 19.76 19.61 -23.77
C GLY A 306 18.75 18.61 -23.17
N GLY A 307 17.75 19.10 -22.43
CA GLY A 307 16.70 18.26 -21.86
C GLY A 307 16.82 18.03 -20.36
N ALA A 308 17.42 18.95 -19.60
CA ALA A 308 17.43 18.89 -18.12
C ALA A 308 16.03 18.73 -17.55
N ILE A 309 15.04 19.36 -18.17
CA ILE A 309 13.61 19.19 -17.87
C ILE A 309 12.93 18.62 -19.10
N ARG A 310 12.44 17.38 -18.98
CA ARG A 310 11.84 16.65 -20.10
C ARG A 310 10.57 17.33 -20.57
N GLY A 311 10.44 17.50 -21.90
CA GLY A 311 9.29 18.17 -22.54
C GLY A 311 9.39 19.69 -22.57
N TRP A 312 10.50 20.28 -22.06
CA TRP A 312 10.82 21.71 -22.13
C TRP A 312 12.18 21.96 -22.82
N ASP A 313 12.52 21.07 -23.72
CA ASP A 313 13.76 21.10 -24.52
C ASP A 313 13.48 21.36 -26.01
N LYS A 314 14.53 21.39 -26.82
CA LYS A 314 14.45 21.65 -28.26
C LYS A 314 13.47 20.74 -29.04
N ARG A 315 13.12 19.57 -28.47
CA ARG A 315 12.15 18.64 -29.08
C ARG A 315 10.69 19.11 -28.91
N SER A 316 10.44 19.93 -27.92
CA SER A 316 9.13 20.55 -27.67
C SER A 316 9.16 22.02 -28.05
N TYR A 317 8.97 22.30 -29.33
CA TYR A 317 9.17 23.62 -29.94
C TYR A 317 8.43 24.77 -29.20
N TYR A 318 7.17 24.56 -28.85
CA TYR A 318 6.37 25.56 -28.14
C TYR A 318 6.93 25.94 -26.76
N TYR A 319 7.18 24.95 -25.93
CA TYR A 319 7.70 25.19 -24.57
C TYR A 319 9.15 25.69 -24.59
N PHE A 320 9.94 25.24 -25.55
CA PHE A 320 11.31 25.72 -25.70
C PHE A 320 11.36 27.19 -26.10
N GLN A 321 10.48 27.64 -26.99
CA GLN A 321 10.35 29.07 -27.32
C GLN A 321 9.95 29.92 -26.11
N MET A 322 9.07 29.42 -25.25
CA MET A 322 8.73 30.11 -24.01
C MET A 322 9.97 30.26 -23.12
N LEU A 323 10.73 29.19 -22.91
CA LEU A 323 11.97 29.23 -22.13
C LEU A 323 13.01 30.19 -22.74
N GLN A 324 13.13 30.23 -24.07
CA GLN A 324 14.03 31.15 -24.74
C GLN A 324 13.65 32.62 -24.46
N SER A 325 12.35 32.94 -24.51
CA SER A 325 11.87 34.29 -24.17
C SER A 325 12.12 34.66 -22.72
N VAL A 326 12.00 33.71 -21.80
CA VAL A 326 12.32 33.91 -20.37
C VAL A 326 13.81 34.11 -20.17
N ALA A 327 14.65 33.30 -20.84
CA ALA A 327 16.10 33.41 -20.77
C ALA A 327 16.61 34.74 -21.31
N ASP A 328 16.04 35.19 -22.44
CA ASP A 328 16.36 36.50 -23.03
C ASP A 328 15.96 37.66 -22.09
N HIS A 329 14.85 37.58 -21.41
CA HIS A 329 14.38 38.59 -20.48
C HIS A 329 15.21 38.68 -19.20
N TYR A 330 15.67 37.56 -18.67
CA TYR A 330 16.43 37.46 -17.41
C TYR A 330 17.94 37.31 -17.64
N GLU A 331 18.38 37.33 -18.87
CA GLU A 331 19.79 37.32 -19.28
C GLU A 331 20.57 36.10 -18.79
N PHE A 332 20.00 34.86 -18.95
CA PHE A 332 20.72 33.64 -18.73
C PHE A 332 20.73 32.74 -19.99
N ASP A 333 21.73 31.83 -20.09
CA ASP A 333 21.88 30.97 -21.26
C ASP A 333 21.26 29.57 -21.02
N LEU A 334 20.36 29.19 -21.93
CA LEU A 334 19.73 27.86 -21.91
C LEU A 334 20.70 26.71 -22.20
N ASN A 335 21.92 26.98 -22.71
CA ASN A 335 22.93 25.98 -22.98
C ASN A 335 23.86 25.73 -21.78
N THR A 336 23.78 26.52 -20.73
CA THR A 336 24.52 26.30 -19.48
C THR A 336 23.95 25.09 -18.75
N PRO A 337 24.78 24.16 -18.21
CA PRO A 337 24.30 23.07 -17.35
C PRO A 337 23.41 23.59 -16.24
N TYR A 338 22.32 22.88 -15.96
CA TYR A 338 21.32 23.35 -14.99
C TYR A 338 21.92 23.63 -13.60
N GLU A 339 22.87 22.80 -13.15
CA GLU A 339 23.54 22.97 -11.87
C GLU A 339 24.35 24.28 -11.77
N GLU A 340 24.88 24.77 -12.88
CA GLU A 340 25.67 26.01 -12.96
C GLU A 340 24.81 27.29 -13.07
N LEU A 341 23.49 27.15 -13.34
CA LEU A 341 22.58 28.30 -13.34
C LEU A 341 22.47 28.90 -11.93
N ASP A 342 22.35 30.23 -11.88
CA ASP A 342 22.16 30.91 -10.61
C ASP A 342 20.78 30.51 -9.97
N LYS A 343 20.66 30.69 -8.67
CA LYS A 343 19.45 30.38 -7.93
C LYS A 343 18.22 31.13 -8.45
N LYS A 344 18.41 32.37 -8.87
CA LYS A 344 17.33 33.22 -9.40
C LYS A 344 16.78 32.70 -10.72
N ALA A 345 17.66 32.26 -11.64
CA ALA A 345 17.26 31.64 -12.90
C ALA A 345 16.53 30.31 -12.66
N LYS A 346 17.03 29.47 -11.76
CA LYS A 346 16.37 28.21 -11.36
C LYS A 346 14.97 28.46 -10.81
N ASP A 347 14.82 29.44 -9.91
CA ASP A 347 13.52 29.76 -9.29
C ASP A 347 12.52 30.31 -10.32
N ILE A 348 12.97 31.12 -11.27
CA ILE A 348 12.12 31.64 -12.33
C ILE A 348 11.65 30.54 -13.28
N VAL A 349 12.56 29.66 -13.68
CA VAL A 349 12.24 28.54 -14.57
C VAL A 349 11.23 27.61 -13.90
N LEU A 350 11.41 27.27 -12.64
CA LEU A 350 10.54 26.34 -11.94
C LEU A 350 9.21 26.97 -11.49
N TYR A 351 9.25 28.18 -10.92
CA TYR A 351 8.09 28.78 -10.23
C TYR A 351 7.53 30.02 -10.89
N GLY A 352 8.12 30.48 -11.99
CA GLY A 352 7.61 31.58 -12.78
C GLY A 352 8.12 32.99 -12.38
N SER A 353 7.62 33.97 -13.11
CA SER A 353 8.07 35.38 -13.01
C SER A 353 7.38 36.20 -11.91
N LYS A 354 6.57 35.58 -11.05
CA LYS A 354 5.84 36.22 -9.93
C LYS A 354 5.08 37.49 -10.35
N GLY A 355 4.39 37.43 -11.49
CA GLY A 355 3.59 38.55 -12.01
C GLY A 355 4.34 39.55 -12.93
N THR A 356 5.66 39.43 -13.06
CA THR A 356 6.42 40.26 -14.03
C THR A 356 6.06 39.84 -15.45
N SER A 357 5.54 40.77 -16.26
CA SER A 357 5.19 40.49 -17.65
C SER A 357 6.43 40.36 -18.53
N ILE A 358 6.53 39.28 -19.24
CA ILE A 358 7.61 38.96 -20.19
C ILE A 358 7.06 39.02 -21.60
N LYS A 359 7.86 39.48 -22.54
CA LYS A 359 7.54 39.50 -23.97
C LYS A 359 7.90 38.18 -24.60
N PHE A 360 6.88 37.38 -24.91
CA PHE A 360 7.04 36.05 -25.54
C PHE A 360 6.98 36.19 -27.06
N LYS A 361 7.88 35.51 -27.74
CA LYS A 361 7.92 35.38 -29.19
C LYS A 361 7.50 33.97 -29.58
N TYR A 362 6.43 33.84 -30.33
CA TYR A 362 5.92 32.60 -30.87
C TYR A 362 6.06 32.62 -32.39
N ILE A 363 6.59 31.60 -32.95
CA ILE A 363 6.66 31.38 -34.39
C ILE A 363 5.54 30.40 -34.77
N ASN A 364 4.63 30.86 -35.64
CA ASN A 364 3.56 29.98 -36.14
C ASN A 364 4.09 29.03 -37.23
N GLU A 365 3.26 28.06 -37.66
CA GLU A 365 3.60 27.10 -38.73
C GLU A 365 3.93 27.73 -40.09
N ARG A 366 3.59 29.01 -40.28
CA ARG A 366 3.87 29.77 -41.46
C ARG A 366 5.15 30.60 -41.37
N GLY A 367 5.81 30.56 -40.20
CA GLY A 367 7.07 31.32 -39.94
C GLY A 367 6.85 32.77 -39.48
N ASP A 368 5.60 33.20 -39.23
CA ASP A 368 5.35 34.56 -38.74
C ASP A 368 5.60 34.62 -37.23
N ILE A 369 6.24 35.74 -36.80
CA ILE A 369 6.53 35.97 -35.40
C ILE A 369 5.35 36.71 -34.75
N MET A 370 4.70 36.03 -33.79
CA MET A 370 3.69 36.66 -32.94
C MET A 370 4.27 37.02 -31.59
N GLU A 371 4.09 38.24 -31.18
CA GLU A 371 4.53 38.73 -29.86
C GLU A 371 3.35 38.86 -28.90
N ARG A 372 3.48 38.28 -27.70
CA ARG A 372 2.49 38.44 -26.63
C ARG A 372 3.21 38.79 -25.33
N LYS A 373 2.61 39.65 -24.54
CA LYS A 373 3.14 40.06 -23.24
C LYS A 373 2.26 39.49 -22.12
N HIS A 374 2.82 38.59 -21.31
CA HIS A 374 2.17 38.06 -20.14
C HIS A 374 3.22 37.54 -19.12
N PRO A 375 2.86 37.28 -17.86
CA PRO A 375 3.78 36.69 -16.90
C PRO A 375 4.07 35.23 -17.27
N PHE A 376 5.27 34.76 -16.91
CA PHE A 376 5.63 33.35 -17.02
C PHE A 376 5.08 32.60 -15.82
N GLU A 377 4.30 31.57 -16.10
CA GLU A 377 3.66 30.72 -15.07
C GLU A 377 4.67 29.90 -14.25
N GLY A 378 5.74 29.45 -14.89
CA GLY A 378 6.69 28.49 -14.33
C GLY A 378 6.36 27.05 -14.70
N ILE A 379 7.37 26.19 -14.69
CA ILE A 379 7.22 24.79 -15.13
C ILE A 379 6.36 24.00 -14.14
N ILE A 380 6.60 24.15 -12.84
CA ILE A 380 5.84 23.45 -11.80
C ILE A 380 4.37 23.86 -11.78
N PRO A 381 4.03 25.16 -11.71
CA PRO A 381 2.63 25.58 -11.81
C PRO A 381 1.94 25.15 -13.11
N ASN A 382 2.65 25.14 -14.23
CA ASN A 382 2.14 24.62 -15.50
C ASN A 382 1.80 23.12 -15.42
N MET A 383 2.70 22.33 -14.82
CA MET A 383 2.46 20.89 -14.63
C MET A 383 1.28 20.65 -13.67
N GLU A 384 1.18 21.40 -12.58
CA GLU A 384 0.05 21.34 -11.63
C GLU A 384 -1.28 21.64 -12.30
N ARG A 385 -1.34 22.71 -13.08
CA ARG A 385 -2.53 23.10 -13.83
C ARG A 385 -2.92 21.99 -14.84
N ARG A 386 -1.98 21.53 -15.64
CA ARG A 386 -2.20 20.45 -16.63
C ARG A 386 -2.66 19.14 -15.96
N TYR A 387 -2.09 18.78 -14.83
CA TYR A 387 -2.49 17.59 -14.07
C TYR A 387 -3.95 17.67 -13.59
N ARG A 388 -4.37 18.86 -13.16
CA ARG A 388 -5.73 19.12 -12.68
C ARG A 388 -6.76 19.17 -13.80
N GLU A 389 -6.42 19.82 -14.91
CA GLU A 389 -7.35 20.14 -16.01
C GLU A 389 -7.43 19.03 -17.07
N THR A 390 -6.50 18.09 -17.13
CA THR A 390 -6.49 17.06 -18.15
C THR A 390 -7.60 16.01 -17.94
N GLU A 391 -8.30 15.69 -19.01
CA GLU A 391 -9.25 14.56 -19.07
C GLU A 391 -8.56 13.24 -19.48
N SER A 392 -7.32 13.33 -19.98
CA SER A 392 -6.55 12.17 -20.42
C SER A 392 -5.84 11.49 -19.25
N ASN A 393 -6.20 10.24 -18.97
CA ASN A 393 -5.53 9.41 -17.97
C ASN A 393 -4.04 9.21 -18.29
N THR A 394 -3.69 9.07 -19.55
CA THR A 394 -2.28 8.91 -19.99
C THR A 394 -1.45 10.15 -19.64
N VAL A 395 -1.97 11.35 -19.88
CA VAL A 395 -1.28 12.59 -19.52
C VAL A 395 -1.16 12.73 -18.01
N ARG A 396 -2.19 12.35 -17.26
CA ARG A 396 -2.18 12.38 -15.80
C ARG A 396 -1.15 11.40 -15.24
N GLU A 397 -1.04 10.19 -15.77
CA GLU A 397 -0.03 9.21 -15.40
C GLU A 397 1.40 9.71 -15.69
N GLU A 398 1.62 10.30 -16.87
CA GLU A 398 2.93 10.86 -17.24
C GLU A 398 3.34 12.01 -16.31
N LEU A 399 2.44 12.94 -16.01
CA LEU A 399 2.71 14.03 -15.08
C LEU A 399 2.88 13.54 -13.64
N GLY A 400 2.15 12.48 -13.24
CA GLY A 400 2.26 11.87 -11.92
C GLY A 400 3.66 11.33 -11.59
N LYS A 401 4.47 10.99 -12.60
CA LYS A 401 5.87 10.55 -12.42
C LYS A 401 6.77 11.61 -11.78
N TYR A 402 6.41 12.89 -11.91
CA TYR A 402 7.16 14.03 -11.37
C TYR A 402 6.69 14.44 -9.98
N MET A 403 5.70 13.76 -9.43
CA MET A 403 5.15 14.04 -8.10
C MET A 403 5.86 13.22 -7.02
N SER A 404 6.03 13.85 -5.87
CA SER A 404 6.45 13.21 -4.62
C SER A 404 5.42 13.42 -3.54
N HIS A 405 5.48 12.61 -2.49
CA HIS A 405 4.67 12.73 -1.31
C HIS A 405 5.48 13.37 -0.19
N GLN A 406 4.92 14.38 0.46
CA GLN A 406 5.49 15.01 1.63
C GLN A 406 4.50 14.91 2.78
N HIS A 407 4.99 14.71 4.00
CA HIS A 407 4.13 14.77 5.18
C HIS A 407 3.40 16.09 5.26
N CYS A 408 2.13 16.04 5.60
CA CYS A 408 1.33 17.25 5.78
C CYS A 408 1.89 18.06 6.94
N SER A 409 2.28 19.31 6.70
CA SER A 409 2.85 20.20 7.72
C SER A 409 1.87 20.53 8.85
N ALA A 410 0.57 20.57 8.57
CA ALA A 410 -0.46 20.88 9.56
C ALA A 410 -0.72 19.74 10.57
N CYS A 411 -0.67 18.50 10.13
CA CYS A 411 -0.87 17.35 11.01
C CYS A 411 0.38 16.51 11.22
N SER A 412 1.52 16.87 10.65
CA SER A 412 2.79 16.13 10.75
C SER A 412 2.64 14.64 10.41
N GLY A 413 1.79 14.33 9.42
CA GLY A 413 1.51 12.95 8.99
C GLY A 413 0.46 12.20 9.79
N THR A 414 -0.04 12.73 10.91
CA THR A 414 -0.98 12.02 11.81
C THR A 414 -2.38 11.84 11.24
N ARG A 415 -2.73 12.51 10.15
CA ARG A 415 -4.04 12.47 9.46
C ARG A 415 -5.19 13.14 10.22
N LEU A 416 -5.04 13.41 11.52
CA LEU A 416 -6.10 13.91 12.41
C LEU A 416 -6.01 15.40 12.68
N ARG A 417 -7.14 16.00 13.04
CA ARG A 417 -7.23 17.36 13.55
C ARG A 417 -6.54 17.50 14.90
N LEU A 418 -6.27 18.75 15.28
CA LEU A 418 -5.60 19.10 16.54
C LEU A 418 -6.36 18.58 17.76
N GLU A 419 -7.69 18.68 17.73
CA GLU A 419 -8.57 18.25 18.83
C GLU A 419 -8.37 16.75 19.15
N ALA A 420 -8.37 15.92 18.12
CA ALA A 420 -8.19 14.47 18.28
C ALA A 420 -6.75 14.09 18.72
N ARG A 421 -5.76 14.87 18.33
CA ARG A 421 -4.36 14.64 18.71
C ARG A 421 -4.05 14.97 20.18
N ASN A 422 -4.88 15.77 20.81
CA ASN A 422 -4.71 16.21 22.21
C ASN A 422 -5.63 15.47 23.19
N VAL A 423 -5.97 14.25 22.89
CA VAL A 423 -6.67 13.35 23.81
C VAL A 423 -5.73 12.22 24.19
N PHE A 424 -5.55 11.98 25.49
CA PHE A 424 -4.53 11.08 26.03
C PHE A 424 -5.16 9.99 26.89
N ILE A 425 -4.56 8.80 26.81
CA ILE A 425 -4.76 7.70 27.75
C ILE A 425 -3.38 7.34 28.28
N ASP A 426 -3.20 7.43 29.58
CA ASP A 426 -1.91 7.19 30.24
C ASP A 426 -0.72 7.90 29.57
N GLY A 427 -0.91 9.18 29.24
CA GLY A 427 0.11 10.01 28.59
C GLY A 427 0.33 9.78 27.09
N THR A 428 -0.41 8.86 26.48
CA THR A 428 -0.25 8.50 25.06
C THR A 428 -1.50 8.90 24.25
N ASN A 429 -1.32 9.53 23.11
CA ASN A 429 -2.42 9.88 22.20
C ASN A 429 -2.61 8.85 21.09
N LEU A 430 -3.74 8.92 20.37
CA LEU A 430 -4.05 7.97 19.31
C LEU A 430 -3.03 7.91 18.16
N PRO A 431 -2.51 9.01 17.63
CA PRO A 431 -1.43 8.96 16.64
C PRO A 431 -0.18 8.23 17.11
N GLN A 432 0.23 8.44 18.36
CA GLN A 432 1.40 7.73 18.93
C GLN A 432 1.15 6.23 19.01
N VAL A 433 -0.04 5.81 19.45
CA VAL A 433 -0.43 4.39 19.44
C VAL A 433 -0.40 3.82 18.01
N ALA A 434 -0.92 4.56 17.04
CA ALA A 434 -0.94 4.11 15.65
C ALA A 434 0.45 3.96 15.03
N GLU A 435 1.42 4.76 15.45
CA GLU A 435 2.82 4.68 14.99
C GLU A 435 3.64 3.58 15.66
N MET A 436 3.24 3.12 16.84
CA MET A 436 3.90 2.01 17.54
C MET A 436 3.83 0.73 16.72
N SER A 437 4.80 -0.15 16.89
CA SER A 437 4.69 -1.51 16.37
C SER A 437 3.54 -2.27 17.06
N ILE A 438 2.99 -3.27 16.38
CA ILE A 438 1.90 -4.08 16.95
C ILE A 438 2.31 -4.72 18.27
N ALA A 439 3.57 -5.16 18.39
CA ALA A 439 4.10 -5.70 19.65
C ALA A 439 4.11 -4.66 20.77
N GLU A 440 4.59 -3.44 20.50
CA GLU A 440 4.59 -2.34 21.47
C GLU A 440 3.16 -1.93 21.85
N CYS A 441 2.22 -1.91 20.89
CA CYS A 441 0.80 -1.66 21.18
C CYS A 441 0.22 -2.72 22.11
N LEU A 442 0.50 -3.99 21.85
CA LEU A 442 0.01 -5.09 22.69
C LEU A 442 0.57 -4.98 24.11
N ASP A 443 1.83 -4.64 24.24
CA ASP A 443 2.49 -4.45 25.53
C ASP A 443 1.92 -3.25 26.29
N LEU A 444 1.72 -2.12 25.62
CA LEU A 444 1.07 -0.92 26.17
C LEU A 444 -0.30 -1.24 26.76
N PHE A 445 -1.18 -1.89 25.97
CA PHE A 445 -2.54 -2.18 26.43
C PHE A 445 -2.62 -3.34 27.42
N SER A 446 -1.64 -4.24 27.44
CA SER A 446 -1.55 -5.30 28.43
C SER A 446 -1.16 -4.76 29.81
N ASN A 447 -0.33 -3.71 29.85
CA ASN A 447 0.14 -3.05 31.07
C ASN A 447 -0.68 -1.82 31.47
N LEU A 448 -1.71 -1.47 30.69
CA LEU A 448 -2.54 -0.30 30.98
C LEU A 448 -3.42 -0.53 32.21
N GLU A 449 -3.19 0.25 33.24
CA GLU A 449 -3.98 0.24 34.45
C GLU A 449 -4.93 1.45 34.49
N LEU A 450 -6.22 1.19 34.38
CA LEU A 450 -7.28 2.17 34.57
C LEU A 450 -7.99 1.91 35.88
N SER A 451 -8.49 2.96 36.54
CA SER A 451 -9.19 2.86 37.82
C SER A 451 -10.65 3.31 37.73
N GLY A 452 -11.46 2.82 38.66
CA GLY A 452 -12.86 3.24 38.84
C GLY A 452 -13.76 2.98 37.64
N GLN A 453 -14.64 3.92 37.33
CA GLN A 453 -15.61 3.81 36.25
C GLN A 453 -14.98 3.68 34.86
N ARG A 454 -13.80 4.31 34.66
CA ARG A 454 -13.03 4.22 33.41
C ARG A 454 -12.57 2.79 33.13
N ALA A 455 -12.13 2.07 34.16
CA ALA A 455 -11.72 0.67 34.03
C ALA A 455 -12.90 -0.21 33.58
N ALA A 456 -14.08 -0.03 34.18
CA ALA A 456 -15.28 -0.79 33.83
C ALA A 456 -15.77 -0.52 32.38
N ILE A 457 -15.65 0.72 31.91
CA ILE A 457 -16.00 1.09 30.53
C ILE A 457 -14.98 0.51 29.53
N ALA A 458 -13.71 0.56 29.85
CA ALA A 458 -12.62 0.16 28.95
C ALA A 458 -12.46 -1.37 28.83
N ASP A 459 -12.89 -2.15 29.82
CA ASP A 459 -12.56 -3.59 29.92
C ASP A 459 -12.91 -4.38 28.67
N LYS A 460 -14.13 -4.25 28.18
CA LYS A 460 -14.59 -4.95 26.96
C LYS A 460 -13.85 -4.48 25.71
N ILE A 461 -13.60 -3.18 25.60
CA ILE A 461 -12.92 -2.57 24.44
C ILE A 461 -11.46 -3.03 24.43
N LEU A 462 -10.78 -2.99 25.58
CA LEU A 462 -9.39 -3.43 25.72
C LEU A 462 -9.23 -4.92 25.41
N LYS A 463 -10.20 -5.76 25.80
CA LYS A 463 -10.17 -7.17 25.47
C LYS A 463 -10.15 -7.37 23.94
N GLU A 464 -11.05 -6.72 23.22
CA GLU A 464 -11.11 -6.79 21.74
C GLU A 464 -9.81 -6.29 21.08
N ILE A 465 -9.26 -5.20 21.57
CA ILE A 465 -7.99 -4.65 21.07
C ILE A 465 -6.85 -5.65 21.30
N LYS A 466 -6.72 -6.18 22.52
CA LYS A 466 -5.65 -7.13 22.88
C LYS A 466 -5.75 -8.42 22.08
N ASP A 467 -6.95 -8.97 21.92
CA ASP A 467 -7.16 -10.22 21.17
C ASP A 467 -6.75 -10.04 19.71
N ARG A 468 -7.17 -8.94 19.06
CA ARG A 468 -6.80 -8.64 17.68
C ARG A 468 -5.30 -8.38 17.50
N LEU A 469 -4.70 -7.64 18.40
CA LEU A 469 -3.24 -7.40 18.39
C LEU A 469 -2.47 -8.72 18.59
N ALA A 470 -2.92 -9.58 19.49
CA ALA A 470 -2.31 -10.88 19.72
C ALA A 470 -2.37 -11.78 18.48
N PHE A 471 -3.48 -11.77 17.74
CA PHE A 471 -3.59 -12.51 16.48
C PHE A 471 -2.58 -12.02 15.44
N LEU A 472 -2.40 -10.71 15.32
CA LEU A 472 -1.39 -10.14 14.41
C LEU A 472 0.04 -10.51 14.80
N VAL A 473 0.35 -10.53 16.10
CA VAL A 473 1.65 -11.02 16.60
C VAL A 473 1.84 -12.49 16.28
N ASN A 474 0.82 -13.31 16.48
CA ASN A 474 0.88 -14.75 16.23
C ASN A 474 1.10 -15.11 14.76
N VAL A 475 0.62 -14.28 13.82
CA VAL A 475 0.90 -14.48 12.39
C VAL A 475 2.22 -13.85 11.93
N GLY A 476 3.06 -13.40 12.86
CA GLY A 476 4.39 -12.85 12.55
C GLY A 476 4.40 -11.40 12.05
N LEU A 477 3.39 -10.60 12.36
CA LEU A 477 3.27 -9.19 11.97
C LEU A 477 3.55 -8.21 13.10
N ASN A 478 4.28 -8.64 14.12
CA ASN A 478 4.62 -7.86 15.32
C ASN A 478 5.36 -6.54 15.02
N TYR A 479 6.06 -6.45 13.92
CA TYR A 479 6.88 -5.31 13.50
C TYR A 479 6.11 -4.22 12.75
N LEU A 480 4.90 -4.50 12.24
CA LEU A 480 4.08 -3.51 11.54
C LEU A 480 3.52 -2.46 12.51
N SER A 481 3.24 -1.26 12.00
CA SER A 481 2.47 -0.25 12.72
C SER A 481 1.02 -0.20 12.24
N LEU A 482 0.11 0.24 13.10
CA LEU A 482 -1.31 0.38 12.74
C LEU A 482 -1.55 1.51 11.71
N SER A 483 -0.67 2.51 11.68
CA SER A 483 -0.70 3.63 10.72
C SER A 483 -0.23 3.25 9.33
N ARG A 484 0.46 2.12 9.18
CA ARG A 484 1.03 1.70 7.90
C ARG A 484 -0.05 1.57 6.83
N SER A 485 0.17 2.21 5.70
CA SER A 485 -0.76 2.21 4.58
C SER A 485 -0.83 0.84 3.90
N ALA A 486 -2.04 0.44 3.51
CA ALA A 486 -2.30 -0.88 2.94
C ALA A 486 -1.60 -1.11 1.59
N ASP A 487 -1.40 -0.07 0.80
CA ASP A 487 -0.71 -0.11 -0.49
C ASP A 487 0.80 -0.36 -0.38
N THR A 488 1.38 -0.18 0.81
CA THR A 488 2.80 -0.43 1.10
C THR A 488 3.09 -1.85 1.60
N LEU A 489 2.04 -2.64 1.84
CA LEU A 489 2.17 -4.00 2.33
C LEU A 489 2.62 -4.96 1.22
N SER A 490 3.47 -5.91 1.57
CA SER A 490 3.75 -7.05 0.70
C SER A 490 2.51 -7.96 0.59
N GLY A 491 2.44 -8.76 -0.47
CA GLY A 491 1.34 -9.71 -0.64
C GLY A 491 1.17 -10.66 0.55
N GLY A 492 2.26 -11.14 1.11
CA GLY A 492 2.25 -12.01 2.29
C GLY A 492 1.80 -11.29 3.57
N GLU A 493 2.22 -10.03 3.79
CA GLU A 493 1.76 -9.22 4.93
C GLU A 493 0.24 -8.99 4.84
N ALA A 494 -0.26 -8.58 3.67
CA ALA A 494 -1.68 -8.38 3.44
C ALA A 494 -2.50 -9.65 3.67
N GLN A 495 -2.02 -10.78 3.21
CA GLN A 495 -2.63 -12.09 3.42
C GLN A 495 -2.72 -12.46 4.90
N ARG A 496 -1.63 -12.29 5.65
CA ARG A 496 -1.60 -12.57 7.08
C ARG A 496 -2.49 -11.64 7.90
N ILE A 497 -2.62 -10.37 7.50
CA ILE A 497 -3.59 -9.45 8.11
C ILE A 497 -5.02 -9.97 7.94
N ARG A 498 -5.38 -10.43 6.74
CA ARG A 498 -6.70 -11.03 6.49
C ARG A 498 -6.91 -12.30 7.32
N LEU A 499 -5.92 -13.16 7.40
CA LEU A 499 -5.96 -14.36 8.22
C LEU A 499 -6.21 -14.01 9.70
N ALA A 500 -5.46 -13.08 10.25
CA ALA A 500 -5.63 -12.63 11.64
C ALA A 500 -7.03 -12.05 11.89
N SER A 501 -7.56 -11.27 10.94
CA SER A 501 -8.91 -10.71 11.03
C SER A 501 -10.00 -11.78 11.01
N GLN A 502 -9.84 -12.83 10.21
CA GLN A 502 -10.77 -13.94 10.14
C GLN A 502 -10.77 -14.81 11.42
N ILE A 503 -9.60 -15.04 12.02
CA ILE A 503 -9.50 -15.74 13.31
C ILE A 503 -10.23 -14.95 14.40
N GLY A 504 -10.05 -13.64 14.42
CA GLY A 504 -10.76 -12.73 15.34
C GLY A 504 -12.29 -12.79 15.22
N ALA A 505 -12.80 -13.15 14.03
CA ALA A 505 -14.23 -13.32 13.81
C ALA A 505 -14.83 -14.59 14.48
N GLY A 506 -14.00 -15.57 14.86
CA GLY A 506 -14.42 -16.75 15.61
C GLY A 506 -15.41 -17.65 14.87
N LEU A 507 -15.37 -17.67 13.54
CA LEU A 507 -16.28 -18.49 12.73
C LEU A 507 -15.99 -19.98 12.90
N VAL A 508 -17.06 -20.77 12.89
CA VAL A 508 -17.02 -22.24 13.03
C VAL A 508 -17.76 -22.89 11.86
N GLY A 509 -17.29 -24.05 11.42
CA GLY A 509 -17.92 -24.78 10.33
C GLY A 509 -17.69 -24.18 8.94
N VAL A 510 -16.66 -23.38 8.78
CA VAL A 510 -16.26 -22.71 7.53
C VAL A 510 -15.10 -23.46 6.87
N MET A 511 -15.00 -23.37 5.56
CA MET A 511 -13.86 -23.84 4.79
C MET A 511 -12.96 -22.65 4.42
N TYR A 512 -11.77 -22.60 4.98
CA TYR A 512 -10.75 -21.61 4.62
C TYR A 512 -9.86 -22.16 3.52
N VAL A 513 -9.65 -21.39 2.49
CA VAL A 513 -8.73 -21.71 1.38
C VAL A 513 -7.64 -20.64 1.31
N LEU A 514 -6.40 -21.03 1.58
CA LEU A 514 -5.25 -20.13 1.67
C LEU A 514 -4.24 -20.42 0.56
N ASP A 515 -3.69 -19.38 -0.01
CA ASP A 515 -2.66 -19.44 -1.05
C ASP A 515 -1.29 -19.06 -0.48
N GLU A 516 -0.44 -20.04 -0.28
CA GLU A 516 0.96 -19.90 0.19
C GLU A 516 1.13 -18.91 1.36
N PRO A 517 0.50 -19.14 2.50
CA PRO A 517 0.53 -18.19 3.63
C PRO A 517 1.91 -18.04 4.27
N SER A 518 2.85 -18.96 4.06
CA SER A 518 4.24 -18.91 4.56
C SER A 518 5.15 -17.98 3.74
N ILE A 519 4.64 -17.40 2.68
CA ILE A 519 5.44 -16.58 1.77
C ILE A 519 6.10 -15.39 2.48
N GLY A 520 7.40 -15.19 2.24
CA GLY A 520 8.18 -14.11 2.82
C GLY A 520 8.43 -14.26 4.33
N LEU A 521 8.15 -15.40 4.92
CA LEU A 521 8.40 -15.67 6.33
C LEU A 521 9.77 -16.31 6.56
N HIS A 522 10.44 -15.85 7.60
CA HIS A 522 11.57 -16.55 8.19
C HIS A 522 11.09 -17.84 8.88
N GLN A 523 11.95 -18.85 8.97
CA GLN A 523 11.61 -20.16 9.57
C GLN A 523 11.00 -20.04 10.98
N ARG A 524 11.52 -19.11 11.79
CA ARG A 524 11.00 -18.82 13.13
C ARG A 524 9.54 -18.36 13.13
N ASP A 525 9.18 -17.50 12.17
CA ASP A 525 7.83 -16.94 12.09
C ASP A 525 6.84 -17.95 11.48
N ASN A 526 7.34 -18.85 10.65
CA ASN A 526 6.54 -19.90 10.03
C ASN A 526 5.92 -20.87 11.07
N ALA A 527 6.65 -21.21 12.12
CA ALA A 527 6.13 -22.04 13.19
C ALA A 527 4.89 -21.43 13.87
N ARG A 528 4.88 -20.13 14.10
CA ARG A 528 3.73 -19.38 14.66
C ARG A 528 2.53 -19.39 13.72
N LEU A 529 2.78 -19.23 12.42
CA LEU A 529 1.72 -19.30 11.42
C LEU A 529 1.06 -20.68 11.41
N LEU A 530 1.85 -21.75 11.44
CA LEU A 530 1.35 -23.12 11.47
C LEU A 530 0.52 -23.41 12.74
N GLU A 531 0.95 -22.91 13.89
CA GLU A 531 0.17 -22.99 15.13
C GLU A 531 -1.17 -22.25 14.98
N THR A 532 -1.17 -21.11 14.33
CA THR A 532 -2.39 -20.33 14.03
C THR A 532 -3.34 -21.10 13.13
N LEU A 533 -2.84 -21.75 12.08
CA LEU A 533 -3.66 -22.59 11.19
C LEU A 533 -4.23 -23.82 11.91
N ARG A 534 -3.46 -24.44 12.79
CA ARG A 534 -3.95 -25.54 13.66
C ARG A 534 -5.06 -25.08 14.59
N HIS A 535 -4.90 -23.92 15.21
CA HIS A 535 -5.94 -23.30 16.04
C HIS A 535 -7.24 -23.07 15.25
N LEU A 536 -7.14 -22.55 14.04
CA LEU A 536 -8.28 -22.32 13.15
C LEU A 536 -9.00 -23.64 12.82
N ARG A 537 -8.26 -24.71 12.55
CA ARG A 537 -8.79 -26.07 12.37
C ARG A 537 -9.49 -26.57 13.64
N ASP A 538 -8.86 -26.41 14.79
CA ASP A 538 -9.34 -26.95 16.07
C ASP A 538 -10.62 -26.24 16.55
N LEU A 539 -10.92 -25.04 16.05
CA LEU A 539 -12.22 -24.37 16.20
C LEU A 539 -13.37 -25.06 15.44
N GLY A 540 -13.09 -26.10 14.65
CA GLY A 540 -14.09 -26.80 13.84
C GLY A 540 -14.22 -26.31 12.41
N ASN A 541 -13.12 -25.83 11.82
CA ASN A 541 -13.05 -25.39 10.44
C ASN A 541 -12.21 -26.36 9.60
N THR A 542 -12.54 -26.44 8.31
CA THR A 542 -11.69 -27.09 7.32
C THR A 542 -10.70 -26.06 6.79
N VAL A 543 -9.41 -26.36 6.84
CA VAL A 543 -8.35 -25.47 6.36
C VAL A 543 -7.63 -26.11 5.18
N ILE A 544 -7.81 -25.54 4.00
CA ILE A 544 -7.16 -26.00 2.76
C ILE A 544 -6.08 -25.00 2.40
N VAL A 545 -4.84 -25.46 2.29
CA VAL A 545 -3.68 -24.61 2.03
C VAL A 545 -2.97 -25.09 0.78
N VAL A 546 -2.78 -24.21 -0.18
CA VAL A 546 -1.83 -24.42 -1.27
C VAL A 546 -0.46 -24.03 -0.77
N GLU A 547 0.48 -24.96 -0.68
CA GLU A 547 1.76 -24.70 -0.02
C GLU A 547 2.90 -25.53 -0.64
N HIS A 548 4.10 -24.99 -0.56
CA HIS A 548 5.36 -25.62 -0.95
C HIS A 548 6.35 -25.71 0.22
N ASP A 549 6.05 -25.09 1.34
CA ASP A 549 6.90 -25.10 2.52
C ASP A 549 6.94 -26.50 3.15
N GLU A 550 8.14 -26.96 3.43
CA GLU A 550 8.35 -28.31 3.98
C GLU A 550 7.68 -28.52 5.33
N ASP A 551 7.77 -27.50 6.21
CA ASP A 551 7.20 -27.59 7.56
C ASP A 551 5.67 -27.59 7.50
N ALA A 552 5.08 -26.80 6.61
CA ALA A 552 3.63 -26.80 6.40
C ALA A 552 3.11 -28.14 5.88
N ILE A 553 3.83 -28.76 4.94
CA ILE A 553 3.49 -30.07 4.41
C ILE A 553 3.58 -31.14 5.51
N LYS A 554 4.62 -31.10 6.35
CA LYS A 554 4.81 -32.04 7.46
C LYS A 554 3.74 -31.93 8.55
N GLU A 555 3.24 -30.72 8.79
CA GLU A 555 2.20 -30.45 9.80
C GLU A 555 0.77 -30.77 9.32
N ALA A 556 0.57 -31.01 8.02
CA ALA A 556 -0.74 -31.28 7.46
C ALA A 556 -1.32 -32.60 7.95
N ASP A 557 -2.63 -32.61 8.21
CA ASP A 557 -3.38 -33.83 8.51
C ASP A 557 -3.61 -34.70 7.25
N TYR A 558 -3.71 -34.05 6.11
CA TYR A 558 -3.92 -34.66 4.81
C TYR A 558 -3.19 -33.89 3.72
N ILE A 559 -2.54 -34.58 2.81
CA ILE A 559 -1.74 -34.00 1.74
C ILE A 559 -2.24 -34.48 0.40
N VAL A 560 -2.34 -33.60 -0.56
CA VAL A 560 -2.66 -33.89 -1.96
C VAL A 560 -1.53 -33.37 -2.84
N ASP A 561 -0.89 -34.25 -3.59
CA ASP A 561 0.17 -33.93 -4.53
C ASP A 561 -0.39 -33.96 -5.97
N ILE A 562 -0.31 -32.85 -6.68
CA ILE A 562 -0.82 -32.69 -8.04
C ILE A 562 0.35 -32.58 -9.00
N GLY A 563 0.28 -33.35 -10.07
CA GLY A 563 1.32 -33.37 -11.11
C GLY A 563 0.88 -34.18 -12.32
N PRO A 564 1.80 -34.93 -12.97
CA PRO A 564 3.25 -35.03 -12.68
C PRO A 564 4.09 -33.83 -13.12
N GLY A 565 3.58 -33.01 -14.02
CA GLY A 565 4.25 -31.82 -14.56
C GLY A 565 3.42 -30.57 -14.44
N ALA A 566 3.67 -29.59 -15.31
CA ALA A 566 2.98 -28.32 -15.37
C ALA A 566 2.09 -28.19 -16.61
N GLY A 567 1.02 -27.38 -16.53
CA GLY A 567 0.10 -27.14 -17.64
C GLY A 567 -0.58 -28.41 -18.13
N VAL A 568 -0.44 -28.71 -19.41
CA VAL A 568 -1.02 -29.92 -20.03
C VAL A 568 -0.41 -31.23 -19.50
N HIS A 569 0.76 -31.16 -18.89
CA HIS A 569 1.43 -32.30 -18.28
C HIS A 569 1.10 -32.46 -16.79
N GLY A 570 0.29 -31.58 -16.24
CA GLY A 570 -0.21 -31.63 -14.87
C GLY A 570 -1.67 -32.05 -14.77
N GLY A 571 -2.33 -31.66 -13.70
CA GLY A 571 -3.77 -31.86 -13.50
C GLY A 571 -4.19 -33.23 -13.04
N GLU A 572 -3.26 -34.06 -12.58
CA GLU A 572 -3.53 -35.42 -12.05
C GLU A 572 -3.17 -35.50 -10.57
N ILE A 573 -3.92 -36.28 -9.82
CA ILE A 573 -3.56 -36.61 -8.42
C ILE A 573 -2.49 -37.69 -8.45
N ILE A 574 -1.27 -37.35 -8.05
CA ILE A 574 -0.13 -38.24 -8.04
C ILE A 574 -0.10 -39.09 -6.76
N ALA A 575 -0.34 -38.43 -5.62
CA ALA A 575 -0.40 -39.08 -4.32
C ALA A 575 -1.32 -38.28 -3.40
N GLN A 576 -1.95 -38.97 -2.46
CA GLN A 576 -2.81 -38.34 -1.45
C GLN A 576 -2.79 -39.16 -0.17
N GLY A 577 -3.00 -38.54 0.97
CA GLY A 577 -3.06 -39.18 2.27
C GLY A 577 -2.21 -38.50 3.32
N SER A 578 -1.63 -39.28 4.23
CA SER A 578 -0.73 -38.80 5.27
C SER A 578 0.65 -38.45 4.70
N LEU A 579 1.48 -37.82 5.52
CA LEU A 579 2.87 -37.52 5.16
C LEU A 579 3.61 -38.78 4.72
N GLN A 580 3.40 -39.90 5.43
CA GLN A 580 4.06 -41.17 5.10
C GLN A 580 3.63 -41.70 3.74
N ASP A 581 2.33 -41.61 3.41
CA ASP A 581 1.81 -42.03 2.10
C ASP A 581 2.46 -41.27 0.95
N ILE A 582 2.70 -39.96 1.14
CA ILE A 582 3.38 -39.13 0.15
C ILE A 582 4.86 -39.48 0.04
N MET A 583 5.55 -39.67 1.15
CA MET A 583 6.97 -40.06 1.19
C MET A 583 7.23 -41.45 0.57
N ASP A 584 6.31 -42.38 0.72
CA ASP A 584 6.44 -43.75 0.17
C ASP A 584 6.09 -43.83 -1.32
N SER A 585 5.48 -42.78 -1.89
CA SER A 585 5.14 -42.72 -3.31
C SER A 585 6.39 -42.62 -4.18
N GLU A 586 6.55 -43.52 -5.13
CA GLU A 586 7.65 -43.47 -6.11
C GLU A 586 7.44 -42.42 -7.21
N GLN A 587 6.19 -42.06 -7.47
CA GLN A 587 5.82 -41.09 -8.52
C GLN A 587 5.82 -39.65 -8.03
N SER A 588 5.66 -39.43 -6.72
CA SER A 588 5.58 -38.08 -6.14
C SER A 588 6.96 -37.44 -6.04
N LEU A 589 7.17 -36.38 -6.78
CA LEU A 589 8.36 -35.52 -6.62
C LEU A 589 8.43 -34.90 -5.23
N THR A 590 7.30 -34.45 -4.71
CA THR A 590 7.20 -33.93 -3.34
C THR A 590 7.65 -34.97 -2.33
N GLY A 591 7.18 -36.24 -2.48
CA GLY A 591 7.59 -37.32 -1.64
C GLY A 591 9.08 -37.67 -1.73
N LYS A 592 9.67 -37.57 -2.91
CA LYS A 592 11.11 -37.79 -3.11
C LYS A 592 11.96 -36.72 -2.37
N TYR A 593 11.56 -35.47 -2.42
CA TYR A 593 12.25 -34.39 -1.69
C TYR A 593 12.04 -34.47 -0.17
N LEU A 594 10.83 -34.76 0.29
CA LEU A 594 10.52 -34.93 1.72
C LEU A 594 11.23 -36.12 2.36
N SER A 595 11.40 -37.21 1.62
CA SER A 595 12.12 -38.41 2.09
C SER A 595 13.63 -38.31 1.97
N GLY A 596 14.15 -37.28 1.33
CA GLY A 596 15.59 -37.15 1.08
C GLY A 596 16.13 -37.95 -0.08
N ARG A 597 15.28 -38.64 -0.87
CA ARG A 597 15.71 -39.36 -2.09
C ARG A 597 16.18 -38.38 -3.18
N GLU A 598 15.60 -37.23 -3.27
CA GLU A 598 16.09 -36.07 -4.04
C GLU A 598 16.29 -34.89 -3.14
N TYR A 599 17.28 -34.09 -3.41
CA TYR A 599 17.62 -32.88 -2.65
C TYR A 599 18.46 -31.91 -3.49
N ILE A 600 18.53 -30.67 -3.05
CA ILE A 600 19.43 -29.68 -3.62
C ILE A 600 20.79 -29.85 -2.92
N GLU A 601 21.83 -30.18 -3.70
CA GLU A 601 23.14 -30.47 -3.16
C GLU A 601 23.84 -29.21 -2.61
N ILE A 602 24.51 -29.38 -1.48
CA ILE A 602 25.47 -28.37 -0.99
C ILE A 602 26.70 -28.43 -1.87
N PRO A 603 27.19 -27.30 -2.42
CA PRO A 603 28.40 -27.28 -3.24
C PRO A 603 29.60 -27.86 -2.49
N LYS A 604 30.27 -28.85 -3.09
CA LYS A 604 31.44 -29.47 -2.49
C LYS A 604 32.62 -28.50 -2.31
N LYS A 605 32.66 -27.47 -3.15
CA LYS A 605 33.68 -26.42 -3.10
C LYS A 605 33.02 -25.07 -3.33
N ARG A 606 33.16 -24.16 -2.37
CA ARG A 606 32.68 -22.78 -2.48
C ARG A 606 33.61 -21.97 -3.40
N ASN A 607 33.02 -21.03 -4.12
CA ASN A 607 33.80 -20.03 -4.84
C ASN A 607 34.51 -19.10 -3.85
N SER A 608 35.80 -18.90 -4.01
CA SER A 608 36.61 -18.10 -3.09
C SER A 608 36.33 -16.61 -3.23
N THR A 609 36.26 -15.91 -2.11
CA THR A 609 36.25 -14.45 -2.03
C THR A 609 37.67 -13.84 -2.13
N LYS A 610 38.74 -14.67 -2.08
CA LYS A 610 40.10 -14.20 -2.19
C LYS A 610 40.37 -13.62 -3.59
N ASN A 611 41.03 -12.48 -3.62
CA ASN A 611 41.35 -11.75 -4.86
C ASN A 611 40.11 -11.27 -5.63
N ARG A 612 38.99 -11.05 -4.98
CA ARG A 612 37.77 -10.43 -5.54
C ARG A 612 37.70 -8.97 -5.17
N GLU A 613 37.17 -8.18 -6.10
CA GLU A 613 36.76 -6.83 -5.80
C GLU A 613 35.48 -6.85 -4.97
N TRP A 614 35.30 -5.83 -4.13
CA TRP A 614 34.15 -5.73 -3.25
C TRP A 614 33.40 -4.43 -3.50
N VAL A 615 32.08 -4.50 -3.48
CA VAL A 615 31.24 -3.31 -3.34
C VAL A 615 31.05 -3.06 -1.85
N SER A 616 31.39 -1.87 -1.39
CA SER A 616 31.26 -1.48 0.01
C SER A 616 30.35 -0.27 0.14
N LEU A 617 29.23 -0.44 0.84
CA LEU A 617 28.29 0.60 1.22
C LEU A 617 28.45 0.89 2.72
N SER A 618 28.61 2.15 3.07
CA SER A 618 28.79 2.58 4.47
C SER A 618 27.66 3.43 4.97
N GLY A 619 27.27 3.21 6.24
CA GLY A 619 26.41 4.10 6.99
C GLY A 619 24.97 4.21 6.47
N ALA A 620 24.37 3.12 6.01
CA ALA A 620 22.97 3.08 5.63
C ALA A 620 22.06 3.26 6.88
N THR A 621 21.18 4.26 6.85
CA THR A 621 20.32 4.66 7.97
C THR A 621 18.82 4.78 7.60
N GLY A 622 18.41 4.25 6.45
CA GLY A 622 17.01 4.26 6.05
C GLY A 622 16.10 3.44 6.96
N ASN A 623 14.89 3.91 7.21
CA ASN A 623 13.89 3.26 8.05
C ASN A 623 14.50 2.75 9.39
N ASN A 624 14.49 1.44 9.63
CA ASN A 624 15.02 0.83 10.86
C ASN A 624 16.53 0.54 10.84
N LEU A 625 17.25 0.83 9.74
CA LEU A 625 18.69 0.56 9.66
C LEU A 625 19.51 1.42 10.61
N GLN A 626 20.44 0.77 11.35
CA GLN A 626 21.26 1.39 12.37
C GLN A 626 22.70 1.61 11.86
N SER A 627 22.88 2.50 10.89
CA SER A 627 24.18 2.83 10.29
C SER A 627 24.92 1.60 9.76
N VAL A 628 24.26 0.81 8.96
CA VAL A 628 24.73 -0.49 8.47
C VAL A 628 25.80 -0.33 7.39
N ASN A 629 26.86 -1.15 7.47
CA ASN A 629 27.87 -1.28 6.44
C ASN A 629 27.69 -2.60 5.69
N LEU A 630 27.46 -2.52 4.38
CA LEU A 630 27.22 -3.67 3.51
C LEU A 630 28.45 -3.91 2.63
N LYS A 631 28.91 -5.16 2.57
CA LYS A 631 30.02 -5.58 1.67
C LYS A 631 29.58 -6.76 0.82
N ILE A 632 29.64 -6.60 -0.49
CA ILE A 632 29.24 -7.63 -1.45
C ILE A 632 30.44 -7.99 -2.32
N PRO A 633 30.85 -9.28 -2.37
CA PRO A 633 31.92 -9.72 -3.27
C PRO A 633 31.44 -9.76 -4.72
N GLN A 634 32.22 -9.22 -5.63
CA GLN A 634 31.86 -9.18 -7.06
C GLN A 634 32.08 -10.54 -7.72
N GLY A 635 31.18 -10.85 -8.67
CA GLY A 635 31.25 -12.10 -9.44
C GLY A 635 30.86 -13.35 -8.66
N LEU A 636 30.17 -13.17 -7.53
CA LEU A 636 29.68 -14.26 -6.68
C LEU A 636 28.18 -14.12 -6.42
N MET A 637 27.59 -15.16 -5.89
CA MET A 637 26.20 -15.15 -5.44
C MET A 637 26.15 -14.87 -3.93
N THR A 638 25.59 -13.74 -3.58
CA THR A 638 25.37 -13.31 -2.20
C THR A 638 23.91 -13.45 -1.82
N CYS A 639 23.62 -14.12 -0.71
CA CYS A 639 22.28 -14.25 -0.16
C CYS A 639 22.10 -13.32 1.04
N ILE A 640 21.04 -12.52 1.01
CA ILE A 640 20.64 -11.63 2.11
C ILE A 640 19.52 -12.31 2.87
N THR A 641 19.74 -12.62 4.14
CA THR A 641 18.82 -13.33 5.01
C THR A 641 18.41 -12.50 6.22
N GLY A 642 17.47 -12.96 6.98
CA GLY A 642 17.04 -12.34 8.23
C GLY A 642 15.55 -12.45 8.46
N VAL A 643 15.12 -12.19 9.69
CA VAL A 643 13.71 -12.22 10.07
C VAL A 643 12.89 -11.17 9.32
N SER A 644 11.58 -11.39 9.24
CA SER A 644 10.66 -10.44 8.62
C SER A 644 10.76 -9.07 9.29
N GLY A 645 10.82 -8.00 8.48
CA GLY A 645 10.95 -6.63 8.98
C GLY A 645 12.35 -6.26 9.51
N SER A 646 13.39 -7.08 9.33
CA SER A 646 14.75 -6.79 9.79
C SER A 646 15.48 -5.68 9.01
N GLY A 647 14.92 -5.22 7.89
CA GLY A 647 15.49 -4.15 7.08
C GLY A 647 16.17 -4.60 5.78
N LYS A 648 15.99 -5.87 5.37
CA LYS A 648 16.58 -6.42 4.13
C LYS A 648 16.22 -5.59 2.89
N SER A 649 14.93 -5.37 2.67
CA SER A 649 14.45 -4.60 1.51
C SER A 649 14.88 -3.14 1.58
N THR A 650 14.91 -2.54 2.75
CA THR A 650 15.43 -1.18 2.94
C THR A 650 16.91 -1.08 2.59
N LEU A 651 17.73 -2.04 3.04
CA LEU A 651 19.16 -2.04 2.74
C LEU A 651 19.45 -2.30 1.26
N ILE A 652 18.80 -3.30 0.68
CA ILE A 652 19.07 -3.74 -0.70
C ILE A 652 18.27 -2.93 -1.72
N ASN A 653 16.94 -2.89 -1.62
CA ASN A 653 16.09 -2.28 -2.64
C ASN A 653 16.08 -0.76 -2.53
N ASP A 654 15.87 -0.20 -1.33
CA ASP A 654 15.72 1.25 -1.14
C ASP A 654 17.05 1.98 -1.08
N THR A 655 18.14 1.33 -0.70
CA THR A 655 19.47 1.93 -0.57
C THR A 655 20.41 1.46 -1.68
N PHE A 656 20.87 0.22 -1.63
CA PHE A 656 21.91 -0.31 -2.52
C PHE A 656 21.49 -0.31 -4.00
N TYR A 657 20.31 -0.83 -4.31
CA TYR A 657 19.81 -0.87 -5.69
C TYR A 657 19.62 0.54 -6.27
N ARG A 658 19.02 1.45 -5.52
CA ARG A 658 18.82 2.83 -6.00
C ARG A 658 20.11 3.58 -6.23
N ILE A 659 21.12 3.36 -5.38
CA ILE A 659 22.47 3.90 -5.61
C ILE A 659 23.07 3.30 -6.89
N ALA A 660 23.06 1.98 -7.02
CA ALA A 660 23.56 1.30 -8.20
C ALA A 660 22.82 1.72 -9.48
N GLN A 661 21.53 1.89 -9.42
CA GLN A 661 20.71 2.37 -10.54
C GLN A 661 21.12 3.79 -10.96
N ARG A 662 21.37 4.66 -10.01
CA ARG A 662 21.84 6.03 -10.29
C ARG A 662 23.23 6.04 -10.90
N GLU A 663 24.17 5.31 -10.32
CA GLU A 663 25.58 5.30 -10.74
C GLU A 663 25.78 4.52 -12.06
N LEU A 664 25.17 3.36 -12.22
CA LEU A 664 25.38 2.47 -13.37
C LEU A 664 24.40 2.72 -14.52
N ASN A 665 23.13 2.88 -14.22
CA ASN A 665 22.10 3.06 -15.24
C ASN A 665 21.76 4.53 -15.51
N ARG A 666 22.38 5.47 -14.77
CA ARG A 666 22.14 6.93 -14.86
C ARG A 666 20.66 7.31 -14.69
N ALA A 667 19.94 6.56 -13.89
CA ALA A 667 18.53 6.81 -13.59
C ALA A 667 18.41 7.77 -12.40
N THR A 668 17.71 8.88 -12.58
CA THR A 668 17.55 9.95 -11.58
C THR A 668 16.19 9.98 -10.91
N THR A 669 15.34 8.99 -11.19
CA THR A 669 13.93 9.03 -10.80
C THR A 669 13.65 8.71 -9.32
N ASN A 670 14.55 8.00 -8.64
CA ASN A 670 14.37 7.60 -7.25
C ASN A 670 15.62 7.89 -6.43
N GLU A 671 15.46 8.70 -5.38
CA GLU A 671 16.55 8.91 -4.43
C GLU A 671 16.77 7.67 -3.56
N PRO A 672 18.03 7.27 -3.32
CA PRO A 672 18.35 6.20 -2.38
C PRO A 672 18.03 6.65 -0.94
N ALA A 673 17.72 5.67 -0.07
CA ALA A 673 17.63 5.92 1.37
C ALA A 673 18.98 6.45 1.91
N PRO A 674 18.99 7.18 3.04
CA PRO A 674 20.21 7.83 3.53
C PRO A 674 21.37 6.87 3.74
N TYR A 675 22.57 7.25 3.30
CA TYR A 675 23.82 6.51 3.44
C TYR A 675 25.02 7.48 3.47
N LYS A 676 26.20 7.02 3.88
CA LYS A 676 27.42 7.85 3.90
C LYS A 676 28.21 7.79 2.60
N SER A 677 28.60 6.61 2.15
CA SER A 677 29.42 6.42 0.97
C SER A 677 29.26 5.03 0.36
N ILE A 678 29.62 4.89 -0.91
CA ILE A 678 29.70 3.63 -1.62
C ILE A 678 30.97 3.59 -2.48
N THR A 679 31.58 2.42 -2.60
CA THR A 679 32.76 2.17 -3.45
C THR A 679 32.65 0.81 -4.12
N GLY A 680 33.32 0.63 -5.25
CA GLY A 680 33.43 -0.66 -5.96
C GLY A 680 32.41 -0.88 -7.07
N LEU A 681 31.51 0.07 -7.34
CA LEU A 681 30.56 -0.04 -8.46
C LEU A 681 31.19 0.18 -9.84
N GLU A 682 32.34 0.79 -9.91
CA GLU A 682 33.04 1.13 -11.16
C GLU A 682 33.40 -0.09 -12.02
N HIS A 683 33.43 -1.28 -11.44
CA HIS A 683 33.74 -2.53 -12.16
C HIS A 683 32.51 -3.21 -12.78
N MET A 684 31.34 -2.62 -12.59
CA MET A 684 30.06 -3.10 -13.12
C MET A 684 29.55 -2.19 -14.23
N ASP A 685 28.81 -2.75 -15.18
CA ASP A 685 28.25 -1.99 -16.33
C ASP A 685 26.81 -1.57 -16.14
N LYS A 686 26.00 -2.37 -15.47
CA LYS A 686 24.59 -2.09 -15.22
C LYS A 686 24.07 -2.87 -14.00
N VAL A 687 22.95 -2.42 -13.47
CA VAL A 687 22.18 -3.14 -12.46
C VAL A 687 20.82 -3.54 -13.03
N VAL A 688 20.36 -4.73 -12.70
CA VAL A 688 19.05 -5.27 -13.06
C VAL A 688 18.35 -5.71 -11.80
N ASP A 689 17.17 -5.14 -11.57
CA ASP A 689 16.30 -5.53 -10.48
C ASP A 689 15.19 -6.46 -10.99
N ILE A 690 15.03 -7.58 -10.32
CA ILE A 690 14.05 -8.62 -10.64
C ILE A 690 13.17 -8.82 -9.41
N ASP A 691 12.15 -8.01 -9.33
CA ASP A 691 11.16 -8.00 -8.25
C ASP A 691 9.86 -8.72 -8.65
N GLN A 692 8.95 -8.89 -7.69
CA GLN A 692 7.66 -9.54 -7.88
C GLN A 692 6.57 -8.61 -8.41
N SER A 693 6.88 -7.37 -8.73
CA SER A 693 5.89 -6.44 -9.30
C SER A 693 5.33 -6.94 -10.63
N PRO A 694 4.07 -6.67 -10.95
CA PRO A 694 3.47 -7.10 -12.22
C PRO A 694 4.27 -6.59 -13.43
N ILE A 695 4.32 -7.38 -14.51
CA ILE A 695 4.93 -6.97 -15.77
C ILE A 695 4.12 -5.90 -16.52
N GLY A 696 2.94 -5.58 -16.04
CA GLY A 696 2.06 -4.52 -16.51
C GLY A 696 0.76 -4.47 -15.72
N ARG A 697 0.08 -3.32 -15.76
CA ARG A 697 -1.13 -3.06 -14.97
C ARG A 697 -2.43 -3.24 -15.74
N THR A 698 -2.35 -3.50 -17.02
CA THR A 698 -3.52 -3.60 -17.91
C THR A 698 -3.63 -5.00 -18.52
N PRO A 699 -4.83 -5.43 -18.94
CA PRO A 699 -5.01 -6.69 -19.65
C PRO A 699 -4.23 -6.80 -20.98
N ARG A 700 -3.75 -5.68 -21.53
CA ARG A 700 -2.91 -5.64 -22.75
C ARG A 700 -1.46 -6.05 -22.50
N SER A 701 -1.00 -5.96 -21.27
CA SER A 701 0.34 -6.44 -20.92
C SER A 701 0.33 -7.96 -20.82
N ASN A 702 1.28 -8.60 -21.50
CA ASN A 702 1.41 -10.05 -21.52
C ASN A 702 2.88 -10.48 -21.66
N PRO A 703 3.21 -11.77 -21.45
CA PRO A 703 4.57 -12.28 -21.59
C PRO A 703 5.19 -12.03 -22.97
N ALA A 704 4.42 -12.17 -24.05
CA ALA A 704 4.93 -11.98 -25.41
C ALA A 704 5.40 -10.54 -25.67
N THR A 705 4.62 -9.55 -25.23
CA THR A 705 4.99 -8.13 -25.38
C THR A 705 6.14 -7.75 -24.47
N TYR A 706 6.11 -8.21 -23.23
CA TYR A 706 7.15 -7.89 -22.25
C TYR A 706 8.51 -8.47 -22.60
N ALA A 707 8.55 -9.73 -23.01
CA ALA A 707 9.78 -10.40 -23.41
C ALA A 707 10.30 -9.98 -24.81
N GLY A 708 9.54 -9.16 -25.54
CA GLY A 708 9.90 -8.70 -26.87
C GLY A 708 9.77 -9.78 -27.95
N ILE A 709 8.88 -10.74 -27.75
CA ILE A 709 8.59 -11.82 -28.71
C ILE A 709 7.54 -11.36 -29.73
N PHE A 710 6.62 -10.50 -29.30
CA PHE A 710 5.46 -10.14 -30.10
C PHE A 710 5.79 -9.31 -31.35
N THR A 711 6.81 -8.45 -31.30
CA THR A 711 7.23 -7.66 -32.47
C THR A 711 7.69 -8.53 -33.63
N PRO A 712 8.62 -9.50 -33.46
CA PRO A 712 8.97 -10.43 -34.55
C PRO A 712 7.77 -11.24 -35.06
N ILE A 713 6.84 -11.64 -34.18
CA ILE A 713 5.62 -12.36 -34.59
C ILE A 713 4.76 -11.47 -35.51
N ARG A 714 4.56 -10.22 -35.19
CA ARG A 714 3.82 -9.26 -36.00
C ARG A 714 4.47 -9.06 -37.38
N GLU A 715 5.78 -8.99 -37.42
CA GLU A 715 6.54 -8.90 -38.67
C GLU A 715 6.34 -10.12 -39.56
N ILE A 716 6.29 -11.32 -38.99
CA ILE A 716 6.00 -12.55 -39.71
C ILE A 716 4.61 -12.50 -40.33
N PHE A 717 3.60 -12.10 -39.53
CA PHE A 717 2.22 -11.98 -40.06
C PHE A 717 2.11 -10.93 -41.15
N ALA A 718 2.79 -9.79 -41.04
CA ALA A 718 2.82 -8.76 -42.07
C ALA A 718 3.56 -9.22 -43.32
N GLY A 719 4.49 -10.15 -43.17
CA GLY A 719 5.25 -10.74 -44.29
C GLY A 719 4.52 -11.83 -45.08
N THR A 720 3.35 -12.30 -44.63
CA THR A 720 2.58 -13.30 -45.36
C THR A 720 2.09 -12.77 -46.71
N GLN A 721 1.88 -13.65 -47.67
CA GLN A 721 1.41 -13.27 -49.03
C GLN A 721 0.08 -12.52 -48.97
N GLU A 722 -0.84 -12.96 -48.13
CA GLU A 722 -2.15 -12.34 -47.98
C GLU A 722 -2.09 -10.97 -47.32
N SER A 723 -1.23 -10.78 -46.29
CA SER A 723 -1.01 -9.46 -45.70
C SER A 723 -0.43 -8.47 -46.68
N ARG A 724 0.53 -8.90 -47.51
CA ARG A 724 1.10 -8.05 -48.59
C ARG A 724 0.08 -7.65 -49.60
N SER A 725 -0.79 -8.56 -50.01
CA SER A 725 -1.84 -8.28 -51.00
C SER A 725 -2.90 -7.32 -50.48
N ARG A 726 -3.16 -7.33 -49.16
CA ARG A 726 -4.10 -6.40 -48.48
C ARG A 726 -3.44 -5.11 -48.01
N GLY A 727 -2.11 -4.98 -48.15
CA GLY A 727 -1.34 -3.84 -47.63
C GLY A 727 -1.24 -3.77 -46.10
N TYR A 728 -1.35 -4.89 -45.41
CA TYR A 728 -1.25 -4.95 -43.96
C TYR A 728 0.20 -4.83 -43.49
N LYS A 729 0.45 -3.86 -42.61
CA LYS A 729 1.75 -3.61 -41.96
C LYS A 729 1.78 -4.26 -40.58
N PRO A 730 2.94 -4.38 -39.93
CA PRO A 730 3.04 -4.95 -38.57
C PRO A 730 2.13 -4.30 -37.52
N GLY A 731 1.81 -3.01 -37.67
CA GLY A 731 0.86 -2.31 -36.79
C GLY A 731 -0.57 -2.85 -36.84
N ARG A 732 -0.96 -3.50 -37.94
CA ARG A 732 -2.26 -4.16 -38.06
C ARG A 732 -2.47 -5.28 -37.04
N PHE A 733 -1.40 -5.96 -36.70
CA PHE A 733 -1.40 -7.10 -35.79
C PHE A 733 -1.12 -6.68 -34.32
N SER A 734 -1.04 -5.38 -34.04
CA SER A 734 -0.95 -4.86 -32.68
C SER A 734 -2.34 -4.60 -32.10
N PHE A 735 -2.61 -5.15 -30.93
CA PHE A 735 -3.84 -4.84 -30.18
C PHE A 735 -3.77 -3.47 -29.45
N ASN A 736 -2.62 -2.80 -29.47
CA ASN A 736 -2.44 -1.46 -28.89
C ASN A 736 -2.73 -0.31 -29.86
N VAL A 737 -2.79 -0.60 -31.15
CA VAL A 737 -2.94 0.39 -32.23
C VAL A 737 -4.26 0.19 -32.97
N LYS A 738 -4.93 1.30 -33.33
CA LYS A 738 -6.11 1.25 -34.16
C LYS A 738 -5.83 0.65 -35.54
N GLY A 739 -6.82 -0.05 -36.11
CA GLY A 739 -6.75 -0.63 -37.44
C GLY A 739 -7.02 -2.12 -37.46
N GLY A 740 -6.35 -2.92 -36.69
CA GLY A 740 -6.54 -4.39 -36.62
C GLY A 740 -7.19 -4.91 -35.37
N ARG A 741 -7.23 -4.13 -34.33
CA ARG A 741 -7.80 -4.51 -33.01
C ARG A 741 -9.33 -4.42 -33.02
N CYS A 742 -9.97 -5.14 -32.13
CA CYS A 742 -11.38 -4.93 -31.83
C CYS A 742 -11.57 -3.57 -31.15
N GLU A 743 -12.36 -2.69 -31.73
CA GLU A 743 -12.56 -1.35 -31.16
C GLU A 743 -13.56 -1.34 -29.98
N ALA A 744 -14.42 -2.34 -29.84
CA ALA A 744 -15.34 -2.45 -28.71
C ALA A 744 -14.60 -2.63 -27.38
N CYS A 745 -13.58 -3.50 -27.32
CA CYS A 745 -12.71 -3.68 -26.17
C CYS A 745 -11.35 -2.98 -26.31
N GLN A 746 -11.13 -2.26 -27.38
CA GLN A 746 -9.87 -1.58 -27.72
C GLN A 746 -8.62 -2.48 -27.67
N GLY A 747 -8.81 -3.76 -27.95
CA GLY A 747 -7.74 -4.77 -27.96
C GLY A 747 -7.50 -5.45 -26.62
N ASP A 748 -8.27 -5.14 -25.58
CA ASP A 748 -8.13 -5.78 -24.26
C ASP A 748 -8.64 -7.24 -24.30
N GLY A 749 -9.59 -7.56 -25.18
CA GLY A 749 -10.29 -8.85 -25.20
C GLY A 749 -11.31 -8.98 -24.08
N LEU A 750 -11.25 -8.12 -23.09
CA LEU A 750 -12.10 -8.10 -21.90
C LEU A 750 -12.74 -6.73 -21.75
N ILE A 751 -13.92 -6.69 -21.16
CA ILE A 751 -14.61 -5.47 -20.75
C ILE A 751 -14.58 -5.42 -19.23
N LYS A 752 -14.07 -4.32 -18.67
CA LYS A 752 -14.07 -4.07 -17.23
C LYS A 752 -15.47 -3.64 -16.81
N VAL A 753 -16.07 -4.38 -15.89
CA VAL A 753 -17.31 -4.00 -15.20
C VAL A 753 -16.93 -3.47 -13.82
N GLU A 754 -17.10 -2.16 -13.61
CA GLU A 754 -16.84 -1.53 -12.33
C GLU A 754 -17.94 -1.87 -11.34
N MET A 755 -17.53 -2.47 -10.22
CA MET A 755 -18.42 -2.84 -9.13
C MET A 755 -18.08 -1.94 -7.93
N HIS A 756 -18.89 -0.90 -7.67
CA HIS A 756 -18.60 0.14 -6.69
C HIS A 756 -18.24 -0.33 -5.27
N PHE A 757 -18.68 -1.52 -4.87
CA PHE A 757 -18.44 -2.10 -3.53
C PHE A 757 -17.75 -3.47 -3.55
N LEU A 758 -17.49 -4.02 -4.73
CA LEU A 758 -16.85 -5.32 -4.94
C LEU A 758 -15.63 -5.14 -5.87
N PRO A 759 -14.71 -6.10 -5.91
CA PRO A 759 -13.64 -6.08 -6.90
C PRO A 759 -14.19 -5.99 -8.32
N ASP A 760 -13.51 -5.22 -9.18
CA ASP A 760 -13.88 -5.10 -10.57
C ASP A 760 -13.87 -6.48 -11.26
N VAL A 761 -14.89 -6.74 -12.08
CA VAL A 761 -15.03 -7.99 -12.84
C VAL A 761 -14.65 -7.73 -14.30
N TYR A 762 -13.85 -8.63 -14.85
CA TYR A 762 -13.49 -8.61 -16.28
C TYR A 762 -14.26 -9.69 -17.02
N VAL A 763 -15.05 -9.28 -18.02
CA VAL A 763 -15.90 -10.17 -18.82
C VAL A 763 -15.36 -10.21 -20.26
N PRO A 764 -15.34 -11.37 -20.94
CA PRO A 764 -14.97 -11.44 -22.34
C PRO A 764 -15.79 -10.46 -23.22
N CYS A 765 -15.12 -9.80 -24.14
CA CYS A 765 -15.79 -8.88 -25.06
C CYS A 765 -16.75 -9.64 -25.99
N ASP A 766 -18.01 -9.27 -26.02
CA ASP A 766 -19.05 -9.93 -26.86
C ASP A 766 -18.78 -9.81 -28.35
N VAL A 767 -18.16 -8.71 -28.81
CA VAL A 767 -17.89 -8.43 -30.21
C VAL A 767 -16.78 -9.32 -30.78
N CYS A 768 -15.66 -9.44 -30.04
CA CYS A 768 -14.52 -10.26 -30.49
C CYS A 768 -14.45 -11.63 -29.78
N ALA A 769 -15.37 -11.93 -28.88
CA ALA A 769 -15.35 -13.16 -28.07
C ALA A 769 -13.98 -13.42 -27.40
N GLY A 770 -13.37 -12.36 -26.87
CA GLY A 770 -12.07 -12.41 -26.22
C GLY A 770 -10.85 -12.43 -27.14
N LYS A 771 -11.04 -12.40 -28.46
CA LYS A 771 -9.95 -12.58 -29.46
C LYS A 771 -9.10 -11.34 -29.72
N ARG A 772 -9.44 -10.18 -29.15
CA ARG A 772 -8.70 -8.89 -29.23
C ARG A 772 -8.67 -8.21 -30.60
N TYR A 773 -8.91 -8.91 -31.69
CA TYR A 773 -8.78 -8.42 -33.08
C TYR A 773 -10.09 -8.41 -33.82
N ASN A 774 -10.17 -7.58 -34.89
CA ASN A 774 -11.28 -7.61 -35.81
C ASN A 774 -11.22 -8.86 -36.73
N ARG A 775 -12.34 -9.14 -37.39
CA ARG A 775 -12.49 -10.32 -38.22
C ARG A 775 -11.46 -10.40 -39.36
N GLU A 776 -11.18 -9.27 -40.00
CA GLU A 776 -10.28 -9.17 -41.17
C GLU A 776 -8.81 -9.48 -40.74
N THR A 777 -8.39 -9.05 -39.58
CA THR A 777 -7.06 -9.37 -39.06
C THR A 777 -6.93 -10.84 -38.71
N LEU A 778 -7.97 -11.45 -38.17
CA LEU A 778 -8.01 -12.88 -37.83
C LEU A 778 -8.05 -13.82 -39.04
N GLU A 779 -8.35 -13.32 -40.25
CA GLU A 779 -8.28 -14.10 -41.50
C GLU A 779 -6.83 -14.39 -41.93
N ILE A 780 -5.87 -13.58 -41.52
CA ILE A 780 -4.47 -13.79 -41.85
C ILE A 780 -3.93 -14.95 -41.00
N ARG A 781 -3.31 -15.92 -41.69
CA ARG A 781 -2.78 -17.13 -41.08
C ARG A 781 -1.32 -17.36 -41.41
N TYR A 782 -0.57 -17.80 -40.42
CA TYR A 782 0.79 -18.30 -40.55
C TYR A 782 0.81 -19.74 -40.05
N LYS A 783 1.27 -20.69 -40.85
CA LYS A 783 1.19 -22.15 -40.56
C LYS A 783 -0.18 -22.57 -40.01
N ASN A 784 -1.23 -22.11 -40.67
CA ASN A 784 -2.65 -22.35 -40.33
C ASN A 784 -3.15 -21.77 -39.00
N LYS A 785 -2.41 -20.87 -38.38
CA LYS A 785 -2.82 -20.19 -37.13
C LYS A 785 -2.88 -18.69 -37.30
N ASN A 786 -3.97 -18.07 -36.77
CA ASN A 786 -4.10 -16.63 -36.73
C ASN A 786 -3.35 -16.04 -35.51
N ILE A 787 -3.28 -14.71 -35.42
CA ILE A 787 -2.56 -14.03 -34.37
C ILE A 787 -3.14 -14.32 -32.97
N HIS A 788 -4.43 -14.49 -32.86
CA HIS A 788 -5.06 -14.84 -31.58
C HIS A 788 -4.67 -16.25 -31.14
N GLU A 789 -4.71 -17.22 -32.06
CA GLU A 789 -4.30 -18.60 -31.75
C GLU A 789 -2.81 -18.68 -31.33
N ILE A 790 -1.95 -17.83 -31.92
CA ILE A 790 -0.55 -17.71 -31.47
C ILE A 790 -0.45 -17.19 -30.04
N LEU A 791 -1.25 -16.16 -29.69
CA LEU A 791 -1.26 -15.62 -28.33
C LEU A 791 -1.82 -16.61 -27.30
N GLU A 792 -2.67 -17.51 -27.69
CA GLU A 792 -3.21 -18.57 -26.84
C GLU A 792 -2.28 -19.79 -26.70
N MET A 793 -1.22 -19.88 -27.49
CA MET A 793 -0.21 -20.94 -27.34
C MET A 793 0.51 -20.84 -26.00
N THR A 794 0.81 -21.98 -25.41
CA THR A 794 1.77 -22.06 -24.32
C THR A 794 3.19 -21.77 -24.83
N VAL A 795 4.09 -21.39 -23.94
CA VAL A 795 5.51 -21.16 -24.28
C VAL A 795 6.13 -22.41 -24.92
N GLU A 796 5.80 -23.60 -24.41
CA GLU A 796 6.26 -24.88 -24.93
C GLU A 796 5.82 -25.09 -26.37
N ASP A 797 4.53 -24.97 -26.66
CA ASP A 797 3.96 -25.12 -27.99
C ASP A 797 4.52 -24.06 -28.96
N ALA A 798 4.65 -22.81 -28.50
CA ALA A 798 5.20 -21.74 -29.31
C ALA A 798 6.67 -21.96 -29.67
N ARG A 799 7.48 -22.51 -28.76
CA ARG A 799 8.87 -22.86 -29.03
C ARG A 799 8.98 -23.85 -30.19
N ASP A 800 8.16 -24.88 -30.19
CA ASP A 800 8.14 -25.89 -31.26
C ASP A 800 7.57 -25.28 -32.57
N PHE A 801 6.56 -24.44 -32.48
CA PHE A 801 5.96 -23.78 -33.64
C PHE A 801 6.92 -22.81 -34.36
N PHE A 802 7.71 -22.06 -33.62
CA PHE A 802 8.68 -21.09 -34.12
C PHE A 802 10.13 -21.62 -34.14
N ASP A 803 10.31 -22.93 -34.23
CA ASP A 803 11.62 -23.59 -34.22
C ASP A 803 12.57 -23.06 -35.34
N ALA A 804 12.05 -22.79 -36.51
CA ALA A 804 12.79 -22.26 -37.64
C ALA A 804 13.15 -20.75 -37.54
N ILE A 805 12.72 -20.05 -36.48
CA ILE A 805 12.91 -18.61 -36.33
C ILE A 805 13.78 -18.33 -35.10
N PRO A 806 15.09 -18.16 -35.24
CA PRO A 806 16.05 -18.07 -34.12
C PRO A 806 15.75 -16.92 -33.16
N ALA A 807 15.31 -15.77 -33.65
CA ALA A 807 15.02 -14.59 -32.85
C ALA A 807 13.88 -14.83 -31.84
N ILE A 808 12.86 -15.58 -32.21
CA ILE A 808 11.74 -15.94 -31.38
C ILE A 808 12.08 -17.15 -30.52
N ASN A 809 12.64 -18.18 -31.10
CA ASN A 809 12.94 -19.43 -30.43
C ASN A 809 13.90 -19.24 -29.25
N ARG A 810 14.93 -18.41 -29.40
CA ARG A 810 15.87 -18.09 -28.33
C ARG A 810 15.19 -17.48 -27.11
N LYS A 811 14.26 -16.56 -27.32
CA LYS A 811 13.52 -15.91 -26.21
C LYS A 811 12.52 -16.87 -25.56
N LEU A 812 11.87 -17.71 -26.33
CA LEU A 812 11.01 -18.76 -25.81
C LEU A 812 11.81 -19.79 -25.00
N GLN A 813 13.02 -20.14 -25.45
CA GLN A 813 13.89 -21.04 -24.71
C GLN A 813 14.29 -20.46 -23.34
N THR A 814 14.53 -19.16 -23.21
CA THR A 814 14.80 -18.54 -21.91
C THR A 814 13.60 -18.64 -20.96
N LEU A 815 12.39 -18.50 -21.47
CA LEU A 815 11.16 -18.72 -20.70
C LEU A 815 11.02 -20.18 -20.26
N MET A 816 11.41 -21.13 -21.12
CA MET A 816 11.45 -22.55 -20.75
C MET A 816 12.46 -22.83 -19.64
N ASP A 817 13.65 -22.24 -19.73
CA ASP A 817 14.75 -22.44 -18.78
C ASP A 817 14.42 -21.95 -17.36
N VAL A 818 13.59 -20.93 -17.23
CA VAL A 818 13.11 -20.45 -15.94
C VAL A 818 11.84 -21.17 -15.42
N GLY A 819 11.38 -22.21 -16.10
CA GLY A 819 10.25 -23.04 -15.68
C GLY A 819 8.87 -22.48 -16.03
N LEU A 820 8.75 -21.64 -17.05
CA LEU A 820 7.48 -21.03 -17.50
C LEU A 820 6.94 -21.67 -18.78
N SER A 821 7.16 -22.97 -19.00
CA SER A 821 6.68 -23.71 -20.16
C SER A 821 5.15 -23.68 -20.33
N TYR A 822 4.42 -23.58 -19.28
CA TYR A 822 2.95 -23.72 -19.18
C TYR A 822 2.18 -22.40 -19.35
N ILE A 823 2.80 -21.24 -19.24
CA ILE A 823 2.11 -19.95 -19.43
C ILE A 823 1.81 -19.71 -20.91
N ARG A 824 0.71 -18.99 -21.19
CA ARG A 824 0.34 -18.59 -22.55
C ARG A 824 1.05 -17.30 -22.94
N LEU A 825 1.41 -17.14 -24.21
CA LEU A 825 2.07 -15.94 -24.71
C LEU A 825 1.24 -14.67 -24.50
N GLY A 826 -0.06 -14.76 -24.73
CA GLY A 826 -0.99 -13.64 -24.57
C GLY A 826 -1.68 -13.58 -23.20
N GLN A 827 -1.23 -14.35 -22.21
CA GLN A 827 -1.81 -14.34 -20.88
C GLN A 827 -1.72 -12.94 -20.25
N SER A 828 -2.84 -12.43 -19.73
CA SER A 828 -2.84 -11.10 -19.11
C SER A 828 -1.89 -11.04 -17.92
N ALA A 829 -1.12 -9.96 -17.83
CA ALA A 829 -0.23 -9.70 -16.71
C ALA A 829 -0.93 -9.74 -15.35
N THR A 830 -2.22 -9.39 -15.31
CA THR A 830 -3.05 -9.40 -14.11
C THR A 830 -3.38 -10.81 -13.60
N THR A 831 -3.22 -11.81 -14.42
CA THR A 831 -3.47 -13.23 -14.09
C THR A 831 -2.21 -13.98 -13.68
N LEU A 832 -1.03 -13.39 -13.87
CA LEU A 832 0.24 -13.98 -13.45
C LEU A 832 0.42 -13.83 -11.94
N SER A 833 0.97 -14.85 -11.29
CA SER A 833 1.44 -14.74 -9.91
C SER A 833 2.68 -13.84 -9.84
N GLY A 834 3.01 -13.32 -8.64
CA GLY A 834 4.22 -12.53 -8.45
C GLY A 834 5.49 -13.26 -8.85
N GLY A 835 5.59 -14.55 -8.53
CA GLY A 835 6.72 -15.39 -8.93
C GLY A 835 6.79 -15.64 -10.44
N GLU A 836 5.67 -15.81 -11.12
CA GLU A 836 5.62 -15.93 -12.58
C GLU A 836 6.04 -14.63 -13.26
N ALA A 837 5.54 -13.48 -12.80
CA ALA A 837 5.94 -12.17 -13.30
C ALA A 837 7.47 -11.95 -13.14
N GLN A 838 8.01 -12.30 -11.99
CA GLN A 838 9.44 -12.23 -11.70
C GLN A 838 10.27 -13.08 -12.66
N ARG A 839 9.84 -14.31 -12.91
CA ARG A 839 10.53 -15.22 -13.84
C ARG A 839 10.43 -14.76 -15.28
N VAL A 840 9.34 -14.11 -15.71
CA VAL A 840 9.24 -13.45 -17.03
C VAL A 840 10.29 -12.34 -17.14
N LYS A 841 10.46 -11.53 -16.10
CA LYS A 841 11.49 -10.49 -16.04
C LYS A 841 12.89 -11.07 -16.16
N LEU A 842 13.17 -12.13 -15.41
CA LEU A 842 14.44 -12.84 -15.45
C LEU A 842 14.73 -13.40 -16.86
N ALA A 843 13.76 -14.05 -17.49
CA ALA A 843 13.88 -14.58 -18.85
C ALA A 843 14.19 -13.50 -19.88
N LYS A 844 13.55 -12.32 -19.76
CA LYS A 844 13.85 -11.17 -20.62
C LYS A 844 15.30 -10.73 -20.50
N GLU A 845 15.82 -10.63 -19.29
CA GLU A 845 17.21 -10.22 -19.06
C GLU A 845 18.20 -11.30 -19.56
N LEU A 846 17.89 -12.58 -19.35
CA LEU A 846 18.68 -13.70 -19.87
C LEU A 846 18.73 -13.75 -21.39
N SER A 847 17.73 -13.24 -22.09
CA SER A 847 17.67 -13.19 -23.55
C SER A 847 18.56 -12.10 -24.16
N LYS A 848 19.02 -11.14 -23.35
CA LYS A 848 19.94 -10.08 -23.76
C LYS A 848 21.38 -10.60 -23.81
N ARG A 849 22.25 -9.86 -24.51
CA ARG A 849 23.67 -10.17 -24.53
C ARG A 849 24.26 -9.98 -23.14
N ASP A 850 24.89 -11.03 -22.62
CA ASP A 850 25.57 -11.02 -21.33
C ASP A 850 26.98 -10.42 -21.46
N THR A 851 27.29 -9.43 -20.64
CA THR A 851 28.59 -8.78 -20.57
C THR A 851 29.52 -9.41 -19.53
N GLY A 852 28.98 -10.21 -18.62
CA GLY A 852 29.71 -10.78 -17.50
C GLY A 852 30.03 -9.79 -16.36
N GLN A 853 29.52 -8.56 -16.41
CA GLN A 853 29.75 -7.49 -15.44
C GLN A 853 28.45 -6.88 -14.92
N THR A 854 27.34 -7.58 -15.03
CA THR A 854 26.04 -7.11 -14.57
C THR A 854 25.80 -7.45 -13.10
N LEU A 855 25.22 -6.51 -12.37
CA LEU A 855 24.69 -6.73 -11.02
C LEU A 855 23.22 -7.12 -11.13
N TYR A 856 22.88 -8.34 -10.73
CA TYR A 856 21.50 -8.81 -10.62
C TYR A 856 21.04 -8.77 -9.17
N ILE A 857 19.90 -8.16 -8.91
CA ILE A 857 19.24 -8.14 -7.60
C ILE A 857 17.89 -8.84 -7.76
N LEU A 858 17.68 -9.91 -6.98
CA LEU A 858 16.46 -10.70 -6.98
C LEU A 858 15.84 -10.69 -5.59
N ASP A 859 14.56 -10.36 -5.52
CA ASP A 859 13.81 -10.33 -4.27
C ASP A 859 12.91 -11.56 -4.17
N GLU A 860 13.25 -12.48 -3.28
CA GLU A 860 12.54 -13.73 -3.01
C GLU A 860 12.16 -14.53 -4.28
N PRO A 861 13.14 -14.92 -5.11
CA PRO A 861 12.85 -15.55 -6.41
C PRO A 861 12.24 -16.95 -6.31
N THR A 862 12.25 -17.57 -5.14
CA THR A 862 11.65 -18.92 -4.92
C THR A 862 10.17 -18.86 -4.54
N THR A 863 9.58 -17.68 -4.50
CA THR A 863 8.15 -17.49 -4.21
C THR A 863 7.28 -18.31 -5.16
N GLY A 864 6.41 -19.14 -4.59
CA GLY A 864 5.49 -19.99 -5.35
C GLY A 864 6.14 -21.18 -6.08
N LEU A 865 7.38 -21.51 -5.75
CA LEU A 865 8.10 -22.61 -6.37
C LEU A 865 8.11 -23.87 -5.51
N HIS A 866 7.87 -25.00 -6.17
CA HIS A 866 8.14 -26.34 -5.62
C HIS A 866 9.67 -26.59 -5.53
N PHE A 867 10.09 -27.52 -4.68
CA PHE A 867 11.51 -27.92 -4.50
C PHE A 867 12.25 -28.19 -5.83
N HIS A 868 11.60 -28.86 -6.75
CA HIS A 868 12.15 -29.15 -8.07
C HIS A 868 12.34 -27.88 -8.91
N ASP A 869 11.38 -26.97 -8.89
CA ASP A 869 11.46 -25.68 -9.60
C ASP A 869 12.58 -24.81 -9.02
N ILE A 870 12.80 -24.85 -7.70
CA ILE A 870 13.91 -24.15 -7.03
C ILE A 870 15.26 -24.68 -7.52
N LYS A 871 15.40 -25.99 -7.65
CA LYS A 871 16.62 -26.59 -8.19
C LYS A 871 16.95 -26.07 -9.60
N GLN A 872 15.97 -26.02 -10.49
CA GLN A 872 16.11 -25.48 -11.83
C GLN A 872 16.48 -24.00 -11.83
N LEU A 873 15.83 -23.19 -11.00
CA LEU A 873 16.13 -21.78 -10.86
C LEU A 873 17.56 -21.54 -10.36
N LEU A 874 18.01 -22.31 -9.39
CA LEU A 874 19.39 -22.24 -8.87
C LEU A 874 20.43 -22.56 -9.95
N GLU A 875 20.18 -23.52 -10.84
CA GLU A 875 21.05 -23.80 -11.98
C GLU A 875 21.20 -22.57 -12.88
N VAL A 876 20.12 -21.85 -13.12
CA VAL A 876 20.14 -20.59 -13.91
C VAL A 876 20.95 -19.51 -13.22
N LEU A 877 20.71 -19.29 -11.92
CA LEU A 877 21.41 -18.26 -11.14
C LEU A 877 22.91 -18.55 -11.01
N HIS A 878 23.28 -19.81 -10.79
CA HIS A 878 24.69 -20.22 -10.74
C HIS A 878 25.40 -20.06 -12.10
N ARG A 879 24.69 -20.31 -13.19
CA ARG A 879 25.19 -20.08 -14.55
C ARG A 879 25.45 -18.59 -14.80
N LEU A 880 24.57 -17.69 -14.36
CA LEU A 880 24.79 -16.23 -14.42
C LEU A 880 26.04 -15.82 -13.65
N ARG A 881 26.20 -16.31 -12.44
CA ARG A 881 27.39 -16.07 -11.62
C ARG A 881 28.65 -16.57 -12.30
N ASP A 882 28.66 -17.76 -12.84
CA ASP A 882 29.80 -18.39 -13.47
C ASP A 882 30.27 -17.64 -14.71
N HIS A 883 29.39 -16.86 -15.36
CA HIS A 883 29.75 -15.93 -16.42
C HIS A 883 30.42 -14.63 -15.93
N GLY A 884 30.60 -14.45 -14.63
CA GLY A 884 31.24 -13.29 -14.01
C GLY A 884 30.27 -12.26 -13.39
N ASN A 885 29.00 -12.40 -13.57
CA ASN A 885 27.98 -11.49 -13.01
C ASN A 885 27.91 -11.60 -11.47
N THR A 886 27.58 -10.49 -10.84
CA THR A 886 27.28 -10.45 -9.39
C THR A 886 25.80 -10.67 -9.19
N VAL A 887 25.45 -11.65 -8.37
CA VAL A 887 24.05 -11.99 -8.07
C VAL A 887 23.78 -11.77 -6.58
N VAL A 888 22.84 -10.88 -6.27
CA VAL A 888 22.38 -10.62 -4.91
C VAL A 888 20.95 -11.09 -4.80
N VAL A 889 20.67 -11.97 -3.85
CA VAL A 889 19.36 -12.59 -3.65
C VAL A 889 18.90 -12.33 -2.22
N ILE A 890 17.72 -11.72 -2.07
CA ILE A 890 17.03 -11.65 -0.77
C ILE A 890 16.21 -12.94 -0.67
N GLU A 891 16.45 -13.77 0.35
CA GLU A 891 15.80 -15.08 0.41
C GLU A 891 15.65 -15.59 1.86
N HIS A 892 14.61 -16.36 2.09
CA HIS A 892 14.34 -17.11 3.32
C HIS A 892 14.50 -18.63 3.15
N ASN A 893 14.55 -19.10 1.90
CA ASN A 893 14.63 -20.51 1.58
C ASN A 893 16.05 -21.04 1.86
N LEU A 894 16.17 -22.00 2.78
CA LEU A 894 17.44 -22.55 3.18
C LEU A 894 18.18 -23.30 2.06
N ASP A 895 17.46 -23.84 1.08
CA ASP A 895 18.07 -24.49 -0.07
C ASP A 895 18.82 -23.50 -0.96
N VAL A 896 18.34 -22.27 -1.07
CA VAL A 896 19.06 -21.19 -1.74
C VAL A 896 20.25 -20.72 -0.92
N VAL A 897 20.03 -20.50 0.38
CA VAL A 897 21.07 -20.02 1.30
C VAL A 897 22.27 -20.98 1.33
N LYS A 898 22.04 -22.28 1.41
CA LYS A 898 23.12 -23.28 1.46
C LYS A 898 23.95 -23.38 0.17
N THR A 899 23.42 -22.89 -0.96
CA THR A 899 24.14 -22.87 -2.25
C THR A 899 24.84 -21.54 -2.54
N ALA A 900 24.60 -20.50 -1.73
CA ALA A 900 25.22 -19.20 -1.91
C ALA A 900 26.72 -19.23 -1.62
N ASP A 901 27.47 -18.34 -2.25
CA ASP A 901 28.92 -18.17 -2.00
C ASP A 901 29.18 -17.30 -0.77
N TRP A 902 28.30 -16.35 -0.50
CA TRP A 902 28.37 -15.42 0.62
C TRP A 902 26.98 -15.17 1.19
N VAL A 903 26.87 -15.09 2.49
CA VAL A 903 25.60 -14.84 3.20
C VAL A 903 25.75 -13.63 4.11
N ILE A 904 24.75 -12.77 4.13
CA ILE A 904 24.64 -11.61 5.04
C ILE A 904 23.30 -11.72 5.76
N ASP A 905 23.34 -11.84 7.06
CA ASP A 905 22.16 -11.98 7.91
C ASP A 905 21.85 -10.69 8.65
N LEU A 906 20.62 -10.19 8.49
CA LEU A 906 20.10 -9.02 9.15
C LEU A 906 19.17 -9.39 10.31
N GLY A 907 19.23 -8.62 11.36
CA GLY A 907 18.39 -8.84 12.55
C GLY A 907 18.82 -7.93 13.68
N PRO A 908 18.73 -8.41 14.95
CA PRO A 908 18.25 -9.75 15.37
C PRO A 908 16.73 -9.94 15.28
N GLU A 909 15.98 -8.82 15.31
CA GLU A 909 14.52 -8.81 15.30
C GLU A 909 13.97 -7.99 14.10
N GLY A 910 12.65 -7.90 13.97
CA GLY A 910 11.99 -7.00 13.05
C GLY A 910 11.75 -5.61 13.65
N GLY A 911 11.47 -4.63 12.78
CA GLY A 911 11.15 -3.27 13.17
C GLY A 911 12.28 -2.57 13.92
N SER A 912 11.97 -1.92 15.03
CA SER A 912 12.93 -1.18 15.85
C SER A 912 14.02 -2.06 16.47
N GLY A 913 13.76 -3.34 16.67
CA GLY A 913 14.73 -4.32 17.16
C GLY A 913 15.65 -4.91 16.09
N GLY A 914 15.48 -4.50 14.83
CA GLY A 914 16.26 -4.95 13.67
C GLY A 914 17.27 -3.91 13.18
N GLY A 915 17.61 -4.01 11.89
CA GLY A 915 18.43 -3.02 11.22
C GLY A 915 19.95 -3.13 11.48
N LEU A 916 20.40 -4.31 11.88
CA LEU A 916 21.83 -4.62 12.08
C LEU A 916 22.23 -5.83 11.24
N ILE A 917 23.49 -5.90 10.81
CA ILE A 917 24.09 -7.13 10.30
C ILE A 917 24.52 -7.97 11.48
N VAL A 918 23.91 -9.15 11.64
CA VAL A 918 24.17 -10.07 12.74
C VAL A 918 25.34 -10.99 12.43
N ALA A 919 25.40 -11.46 11.19
CA ALA A 919 26.45 -12.33 10.71
C ALA A 919 26.73 -12.13 9.23
N GLU A 920 27.96 -12.34 8.79
CA GLU A 920 28.37 -12.38 7.40
C GLU A 920 29.48 -13.39 7.19
N GLY A 921 29.45 -14.10 6.09
CA GLY A 921 30.44 -15.11 5.78
C GLY A 921 29.95 -16.10 4.73
N THR A 922 30.69 -17.20 4.60
CA THR A 922 30.21 -18.36 3.85
C THR A 922 29.10 -19.05 4.63
N PRO A 923 28.24 -19.89 3.99
CA PRO A 923 27.22 -20.63 4.73
C PRO A 923 27.78 -21.51 5.85
N GLU A 924 29.02 -21.95 5.72
CA GLU A 924 29.74 -22.74 6.74
C GLU A 924 30.21 -21.90 7.93
N ASP A 925 30.52 -20.62 7.75
CA ASP A 925 30.91 -19.69 8.81
C ASP A 925 29.73 -19.35 9.71
#